data_ae13fbc7a5d9a2efea8428567b378b29
#
_entry.id   ae13fbc7a5d9a2efea8428567b378b29
#
_cell.length_a   1.000
_cell.length_b   1.000
_cell.length_c   1.000
_cell.angle_alpha   90.00
_cell.angle_beta   90.00
_cell.angle_gamma   90.00
#
_symmetry.space_group_name_H-M   'P 1'
#
loop_
_entity.id
_entity.type
_entity.pdbx_description
1 polymer ?
#
loop_
_entity_poly.entity_id
_entity_poly.type
_entity_poly.pdbx_seq_one_letter_code
_entity_poly.pdbx_strand_id
1 'polypeptide(L)'
;MAEQEEQLLKWMPAVVEYRQRLASLQGAWDNLALLSHLGDDGTNLSSTREAFETLANHLVTHLGTETHLKTVLACESRAQVAIDILVRNLFERTADVGFLAADDAIRKYCRDVPTLRAVIAEGGDEGDGARRTLQMATDAIQRRLAEYVAKYSVYHNVVLVAPSGEVLAQLAGGSAPARTQDSLIDATLASSMPYVESFAASDMVPDAKRALIYAHRVTFKGDTVAVLCLCFKLEDECGGIFHRLRNESDWSVLGLIDDQNRVIASTDPYQLPVGARVPDAAGKHGGIVRFAGREYLAITRNAKPYQGYAGPSWRGHVMVPVERAFESQDRSSQAQCPPEALADIRRNPAIFSVGLREIPRQADAIQRDLNRSVWNGSVRLSTGSAQNVAFAKALLREISNMGRKTKDVFERSIGELHETAVSSVLQDSEFVASLAIELFARNLYERANDCRWWALNGTLAGTLAGREGCDAKAASAVLTHINQLYTVYHSIVLFDVERRVVATSREDQQHLIGARIDESWAGDTLGLVDSQGYAVSKFGPSAFAADQATLIYSATVRGADRRAIGGVAVVFDACTQLKAMLVDALPHDEHGKLLAGCKAVLFDRDGRVMCATDSSLTESAETLETIGRNLTSNGATVRRIGGQYYALGTQTDTGYREYAGIGARAVVLLPLGAVPERGVEQRRPLPQCTATRNDHSRHDMREYTTFAAAGAWYALPTSCVIEAVDSKAVQTITTAGPPWAGVIIHGDGAVPVADLSKLLGLPNLEDPSVVILMRLPGRERPLGLLVEALGDNPEVPADRLLPVSVLEQRQESLLVEFAIQPVNVKDGLVLVVAAEKLVTQLFGGSGVGAGTSVPAPQERQVA
;
A
#
# COMPACT_ATOMS: atom_id res chain seq x y z
N MET A 1 4.37 -10.49 24.30
CA MET A 1 3.89 -10.38 22.91
C MET A 1 2.88 -11.49 22.59
N ALA A 2 3.22 -12.79 22.69
CA ALA A 2 2.29 -13.87 22.35
C ALA A 2 0.95 -13.84 23.11
N GLU A 3 0.94 -13.52 24.38
CA GLU A 3 -0.26 -13.45 25.22
C GLU A 3 -1.19 -12.26 24.86
N GLN A 4 -0.62 -11.14 24.41
CA GLN A 4 -1.39 -10.00 23.91
C GLN A 4 -1.95 -10.24 22.52
N GLU A 5 -1.21 -10.94 21.67
CA GLU A 5 -1.67 -11.32 20.33
C GLU A 5 -2.84 -12.29 20.43
N GLU A 6 -2.79 -13.27 21.31
CA GLU A 6 -3.89 -14.21 21.54
C GLU A 6 -5.15 -13.52 22.06
N GLN A 7 -5.01 -12.50 22.91
CA GLN A 7 -6.13 -11.68 23.36
C GLN A 7 -6.78 -10.87 22.23
N LEU A 8 -6.02 -10.47 21.21
CA LEU A 8 -6.54 -9.72 20.05
C LEU A 8 -7.32 -10.60 19.08
N LEU A 9 -6.97 -11.90 18.98
CA LEU A 9 -7.64 -12.83 18.04
C LEU A 9 -9.16 -12.87 18.23
N LYS A 10 -9.64 -12.72 19.47
CA LYS A 10 -11.09 -12.70 19.77
C LYS A 10 -11.85 -11.53 19.15
N TRP A 11 -11.13 -10.46 18.82
CA TRP A 11 -11.69 -9.24 18.21
C TRP A 11 -11.57 -9.22 16.68
N MET A 12 -11.00 -10.26 16.08
CA MET A 12 -10.82 -10.41 14.62
C MET A 12 -11.90 -11.33 14.06
N PRO A 13 -13.01 -10.80 13.49
CA PRO A 13 -14.16 -11.62 13.08
C PRO A 13 -13.80 -12.74 12.11
N ALA A 14 -12.97 -12.42 11.10
CA ALA A 14 -12.51 -13.42 10.12
C ALA A 14 -11.70 -14.56 10.78
N VAL A 15 -10.77 -14.21 11.69
CA VAL A 15 -9.95 -15.20 12.39
C VAL A 15 -10.80 -16.09 13.31
N VAL A 16 -11.80 -15.50 14.00
CA VAL A 16 -12.74 -16.24 14.86
C VAL A 16 -13.57 -17.22 14.02
N GLU A 17 -14.08 -16.80 12.88
CA GLU A 17 -14.84 -17.65 11.97
C GLU A 17 -14.00 -18.83 11.48
N TYR A 18 -12.76 -18.59 11.03
CA TYR A 18 -11.85 -19.65 10.61
C TYR A 18 -11.53 -20.60 11.75
N ARG A 19 -11.25 -20.09 12.95
CA ARG A 19 -11.00 -20.93 14.13
C ARG A 19 -12.18 -21.84 14.44
N GLN A 20 -13.42 -21.37 14.32
CA GLN A 20 -14.62 -22.18 14.50
C GLN A 20 -14.76 -23.27 13.43
N ARG A 21 -14.53 -22.93 12.15
CA ARG A 21 -14.54 -23.89 11.04
C ARG A 21 -13.47 -24.98 11.23
N LEU A 22 -12.25 -24.59 11.59
CA LEU A 22 -11.14 -25.52 11.84
C LEU A 22 -11.40 -26.41 13.08
N ALA A 23 -11.96 -25.87 14.16
CA ALA A 23 -12.33 -26.64 15.33
C ALA A 23 -13.43 -27.69 15.02
N SER A 24 -14.39 -27.35 14.16
CA SER A 24 -15.39 -28.33 13.68
C SER A 24 -14.75 -29.46 12.89
N LEU A 25 -13.77 -29.18 12.03
CA LEU A 25 -13.01 -30.20 11.30
C LEU A 25 -12.15 -31.04 12.25
N GLN A 26 -11.51 -30.45 13.25
CA GLN A 26 -10.71 -31.16 14.25
C GLN A 26 -11.56 -32.19 15.03
N GLY A 27 -12.75 -31.78 15.48
CA GLY A 27 -13.68 -32.71 16.15
C GLY A 27 -14.10 -33.89 15.25
N ALA A 28 -14.26 -33.66 13.95
CA ALA A 28 -14.53 -34.73 12.99
C ALA A 28 -13.32 -35.65 12.79
N TRP A 29 -12.09 -35.11 12.76
CA TRP A 29 -10.86 -35.92 12.74
C TRP A 29 -10.65 -36.74 13.98
N ASP A 30 -10.96 -36.23 15.18
CA ASP A 30 -10.90 -36.96 16.44
C ASP A 30 -11.86 -38.18 16.43
N ASN A 31 -13.07 -37.97 15.93
CA ASN A 31 -14.05 -39.05 15.77
C ASN A 31 -13.57 -40.13 14.78
N LEU A 32 -13.00 -39.73 13.64
CA LEU A 32 -12.47 -40.67 12.66
C LEU A 32 -11.26 -41.47 13.19
N ALA A 33 -10.37 -40.80 13.92
CA ALA A 33 -9.23 -41.46 14.55
C ALA A 33 -9.68 -42.50 15.58
N LEU A 34 -10.69 -42.21 16.39
CA LEU A 34 -11.30 -43.16 17.34
C LEU A 34 -11.92 -44.36 16.60
N LEU A 35 -12.66 -44.12 15.52
CA LEU A 35 -13.28 -45.19 14.73
C LEU A 35 -12.24 -46.08 14.03
N SER A 36 -11.14 -45.52 13.56
CA SER A 36 -10.01 -46.23 12.96
C SER A 36 -9.33 -47.15 13.99
N HIS A 37 -9.14 -46.70 15.23
CA HIS A 37 -8.61 -47.53 16.30
C HIS A 37 -9.53 -48.69 16.70
N LEU A 38 -10.85 -48.51 16.57
CA LEU A 38 -11.84 -49.58 16.88
C LEU A 38 -12.00 -50.56 15.72
N GLY A 39 -11.64 -50.19 14.50
CA GLY A 39 -11.85 -50.98 13.29
C GLY A 39 -10.76 -51.99 12.99
N ASP A 40 -9.63 -52.02 13.69
CA ASP A 40 -8.47 -52.91 13.46
C ASP A 40 -7.98 -52.94 11.99
N ASP A 41 -8.19 -51.81 11.28
CA ASP A 41 -7.89 -51.66 9.86
C ASP A 41 -6.41 -51.24 9.56
N GLY A 42 -5.61 -51.09 10.62
CA GLY A 42 -4.17 -50.81 10.57
C GLY A 42 -3.82 -49.42 10.01
N THR A 43 -4.80 -48.55 9.84
CA THR A 43 -4.55 -47.17 9.41
C THR A 43 -4.22 -46.26 10.62
N ASN A 44 -3.00 -45.78 10.70
CA ASN A 44 -2.61 -44.83 11.74
C ASN A 44 -2.83 -43.41 11.29
N LEU A 45 -3.90 -42.78 11.76
CA LEU A 45 -4.28 -41.39 11.46
C LEU A 45 -3.68 -40.34 12.43
N SER A 46 -2.95 -40.78 13.48
CA SER A 46 -2.47 -39.89 14.53
C SER A 46 -1.49 -38.82 13.99
N SER A 47 -0.57 -39.23 13.11
CA SER A 47 0.38 -38.29 12.50
C SER A 47 -0.30 -37.25 11.57
N THR A 48 -1.30 -37.67 10.80
CA THR A 48 -2.09 -36.79 9.93
C THR A 48 -2.93 -35.82 10.75
N ARG A 49 -3.54 -36.26 11.84
CA ARG A 49 -4.30 -35.43 12.77
C ARG A 49 -3.41 -34.36 13.43
N GLU A 50 -2.24 -34.76 13.93
CA GLU A 50 -1.28 -33.85 14.56
C GLU A 50 -0.74 -32.81 13.54
N ALA A 51 -0.44 -33.23 12.31
CA ALA A 51 -0.04 -32.34 11.24
C ALA A 51 -1.16 -31.34 10.89
N PHE A 52 -2.41 -31.79 10.83
CA PHE A 52 -3.57 -30.93 10.62
C PHE A 52 -3.74 -29.90 11.75
N GLU A 53 -3.66 -30.33 13.01
CA GLU A 53 -3.77 -29.47 14.18
C GLU A 53 -2.67 -28.37 14.17
N THR A 54 -1.43 -28.79 13.88
CA THR A 54 -0.30 -27.87 13.74
C THR A 54 -0.54 -26.86 12.64
N LEU A 55 -0.99 -27.30 11.47
CA LEU A 55 -1.27 -26.44 10.34
C LEU A 55 -2.42 -25.46 10.62
N ALA A 56 -3.48 -25.92 11.27
CA ALA A 56 -4.62 -25.11 11.67
C ALA A 56 -4.20 -24.00 12.66
N ASN A 57 -3.38 -24.33 13.65
CA ASN A 57 -2.85 -23.36 14.59
C ASN A 57 -1.92 -22.36 13.91
N HIS A 58 -1.06 -22.80 12.99
CA HIS A 58 -0.21 -21.90 12.18
C HIS A 58 -1.05 -20.94 11.34
N LEU A 59 -2.10 -21.42 10.67
CA LEU A 59 -2.97 -20.57 9.88
C LEU A 59 -3.64 -19.49 10.73
N VAL A 60 -4.24 -19.84 11.87
CA VAL A 60 -4.91 -18.91 12.77
C VAL A 60 -3.93 -17.86 13.31
N THR A 61 -2.74 -18.29 13.72
CA THR A 61 -1.70 -17.39 14.24
C THR A 61 -1.23 -16.42 13.18
N HIS A 62 -0.87 -16.92 11.98
CA HIS A 62 -0.39 -16.07 10.90
C HIS A 62 -1.47 -15.11 10.38
N LEU A 63 -2.73 -15.55 10.29
CA LEU A 63 -3.86 -14.68 9.96
C LEU A 63 -4.02 -13.55 10.97
N GLY A 64 -3.96 -13.87 12.26
CA GLY A 64 -4.05 -12.89 13.34
C GLY A 64 -2.92 -11.87 13.28
N THR A 65 -1.68 -12.34 13.16
CA THR A 65 -0.50 -11.47 13.06
C THR A 65 -0.57 -10.56 11.83
N GLU A 66 -0.95 -11.09 10.67
CA GLU A 66 -1.07 -10.33 9.42
C GLU A 66 -2.17 -9.27 9.51
N THR A 67 -3.34 -9.64 10.06
CA THR A 67 -4.47 -8.71 10.27
C THR A 67 -4.07 -7.58 11.22
N HIS A 68 -3.41 -7.93 12.33
CA HIS A 68 -2.90 -6.95 13.29
C HIS A 68 -1.89 -6.00 12.64
N LEU A 69 -0.87 -6.54 11.95
CA LEU A 69 0.16 -5.75 11.29
C LEU A 69 -0.42 -4.77 10.27
N LYS A 70 -1.35 -5.21 9.44
CA LYS A 70 -2.03 -4.34 8.46
C LYS A 70 -2.79 -3.20 9.12
N THR A 71 -3.56 -3.49 10.16
CA THR A 71 -4.28 -2.45 10.91
C THR A 71 -3.33 -1.44 11.53
N VAL A 72 -2.23 -1.92 12.12
CA VAL A 72 -1.18 -1.06 12.69
C VAL A 72 -0.58 -0.16 11.62
N LEU A 73 -0.17 -0.71 10.47
CA LEU A 73 0.44 0.05 9.37
C LEU A 73 -0.52 1.11 8.81
N ALA A 74 -1.80 0.80 8.65
CA ALA A 74 -2.80 1.76 8.21
C ALA A 74 -2.97 2.92 9.19
N CYS A 75 -3.05 2.63 10.50
CA CYS A 75 -3.11 3.65 11.54
C CYS A 75 -1.81 4.47 11.61
N GLU A 76 -0.65 3.83 11.47
CA GLU A 76 0.66 4.46 11.44
C GLU A 76 0.78 5.46 10.30
N SER A 77 0.40 5.05 9.09
CA SER A 77 0.41 5.91 7.91
C SER A 77 -0.45 7.15 8.11
N ARG A 78 -1.67 6.99 8.65
CA ARG A 78 -2.56 8.13 8.94
C ARG A 78 -2.00 9.07 9.99
N ALA A 79 -1.43 8.54 11.08
CA ALA A 79 -0.80 9.35 12.13
C ALA A 79 0.38 10.15 11.59
N GLN A 80 1.24 9.52 10.77
CA GLN A 80 2.38 10.15 10.15
C GLN A 80 1.97 11.24 9.17
N VAL A 81 1.04 10.92 8.26
CA VAL A 81 0.56 11.86 7.25
C VAL A 81 -0.10 13.09 7.88
N ALA A 82 -0.92 12.90 8.92
CA ALA A 82 -1.59 14.01 9.59
C ALA A 82 -0.60 15.05 10.14
N ILE A 83 0.46 14.60 10.80
CA ILE A 83 1.47 15.51 11.36
C ILE A 83 2.41 16.09 10.30
N ASP A 84 2.79 15.30 9.29
CA ASP A 84 3.70 15.78 8.23
C ASP A 84 3.04 16.85 7.34
N ILE A 85 1.76 16.71 7.00
CA ILE A 85 1.00 17.76 6.29
C ILE A 85 0.93 19.03 7.14
N LEU A 86 0.65 18.91 8.44
CA LEU A 86 0.59 20.06 9.32
C LEU A 86 1.94 20.77 9.40
N VAL A 87 3.04 20.06 9.60
CA VAL A 87 4.39 20.65 9.72
C VAL A 87 4.77 21.38 8.44
N ARG A 88 4.44 20.86 7.25
CA ARG A 88 4.64 21.55 5.98
C ARG A 88 3.84 22.84 5.89
N ASN A 89 2.58 22.80 6.33
CA ASN A 89 1.75 24.00 6.35
C ASN A 89 2.31 25.08 7.31
N LEU A 90 2.72 24.64 8.51
CA LEU A 90 3.29 25.54 9.50
C LEU A 90 4.65 26.13 9.05
N PHE A 91 5.43 25.41 8.25
CA PHE A 91 6.68 25.93 7.66
C PHE A 91 6.42 27.20 6.82
N GLU A 92 5.40 27.21 5.98
CA GLU A 92 5.06 28.37 5.17
C GLU A 92 4.73 29.60 6.05
N ARG A 93 4.13 29.37 7.24
CA ARG A 93 3.81 30.45 8.20
C ARG A 93 5.05 31.16 8.75
N THR A 94 6.19 30.43 8.82
CA THR A 94 7.47 31.02 9.27
C THR A 94 8.01 32.03 8.28
N ALA A 95 7.80 31.81 6.98
CA ALA A 95 8.16 32.75 5.93
C ALA A 95 7.16 33.92 5.83
N ASP A 96 5.86 33.63 5.94
CA ASP A 96 4.79 34.62 5.88
C ASP A 96 4.97 35.76 6.90
N VAL A 97 5.27 35.41 8.16
CA VAL A 97 5.42 36.41 9.22
C VAL A 97 6.61 37.34 8.98
N GLY A 98 7.72 36.78 8.46
CA GLY A 98 8.91 37.54 8.13
C GLY A 98 8.67 38.50 6.96
N PHE A 99 8.01 37.97 5.93
CA PHE A 99 7.71 38.76 4.73
C PHE A 99 6.72 39.88 5.02
N LEU A 100 5.63 39.61 5.76
CA LEU A 100 4.66 40.66 6.12
C LEU A 100 5.27 41.72 7.05
N ALA A 101 6.16 41.34 7.97
CA ALA A 101 6.88 42.27 8.83
C ALA A 101 7.82 43.22 8.04
N ALA A 102 8.24 42.79 6.86
CA ALA A 102 9.07 43.60 5.95
C ALA A 102 8.27 44.55 5.02
N ASP A 103 6.92 44.53 5.08
CA ASP A 103 6.06 45.40 4.28
C ASP A 103 6.28 46.88 4.60
N ASP A 104 6.57 47.69 3.59
CA ASP A 104 6.92 49.12 3.73
C ASP A 104 5.79 49.94 4.36
N ALA A 105 4.54 49.65 4.04
CA ALA A 105 3.39 50.33 4.64
C ALA A 105 3.27 50.06 6.11
N ILE A 106 3.46 48.80 6.53
CA ILE A 106 3.45 48.37 7.94
C ILE A 106 4.62 49.01 8.67
N ARG A 107 5.85 48.95 8.10
CA ARG A 107 7.06 49.55 8.73
C ARG A 107 6.92 51.02 8.96
N LYS A 108 6.42 51.77 7.95
CA LYS A 108 6.19 53.21 8.06
C LYS A 108 5.11 53.52 9.10
N TYR A 109 3.98 52.80 9.06
CA TYR A 109 2.92 53.00 10.03
C TYR A 109 3.40 52.79 11.47
N CYS A 110 4.08 51.67 11.75
CA CYS A 110 4.58 51.36 13.11
C CYS A 110 5.61 52.42 13.61
N ARG A 111 6.40 53.00 12.73
CA ARG A 111 7.31 54.12 13.05
C ARG A 111 6.55 55.39 13.40
N ASP A 112 5.51 55.75 12.62
CA ASP A 112 4.85 57.05 12.72
C ASP A 112 3.82 57.16 13.84
N VAL A 113 3.17 56.01 14.20
CA VAL A 113 2.12 55.99 15.23
C VAL A 113 2.56 56.53 16.58
N PRO A 114 3.73 56.16 17.15
CA PRO A 114 4.16 56.73 18.44
C PRO A 114 4.32 58.26 18.39
N THR A 115 4.86 58.79 17.33
CA THR A 115 5.04 60.25 17.11
C THR A 115 3.68 60.95 17.02
N LEU A 116 2.76 60.40 16.21
CA LEU A 116 1.42 60.98 16.07
C LEU A 116 0.65 60.97 17.39
N ARG A 117 0.79 59.87 18.18
CA ARG A 117 0.16 59.80 19.50
C ARG A 117 0.74 60.77 20.50
N ALA A 118 2.05 61.04 20.47
CA ALA A 118 2.68 62.05 21.33
C ALA A 118 2.09 63.44 21.00
N VAL A 119 2.00 63.84 19.73
CA VAL A 119 1.38 65.10 19.31
C VAL A 119 -0.10 65.17 19.69
N ILE A 120 -0.85 64.08 19.61
CA ILE A 120 -2.25 64.02 20.06
C ILE A 120 -2.37 64.28 21.60
N ALA A 121 -1.40 63.76 22.35
CA ALA A 121 -1.37 63.95 23.84
C ALA A 121 -1.07 65.39 24.22
N GLU A 122 -0.30 66.12 23.42
CA GLU A 122 -0.02 67.57 23.63
C GLU A 122 -1.25 68.46 23.37
N GLY A 123 -2.22 67.99 22.55
CA GLY A 123 -3.48 68.71 22.28
C GLY A 123 -3.37 69.86 21.28
N GLY A 124 -4.44 70.68 21.21
CA GLY A 124 -4.51 71.78 20.26
C GLY A 124 -4.80 71.39 18.80
N ASP A 125 -4.73 72.37 17.89
CA ASP A 125 -5.03 72.19 16.46
C ASP A 125 -4.09 71.18 15.77
N GLU A 126 -2.85 71.08 16.20
CA GLU A 126 -1.87 70.10 15.74
C GLU A 126 -2.26 68.69 16.21
N GLY A 127 -2.77 68.57 17.44
CA GLY A 127 -3.30 67.31 18.00
C GLY A 127 -4.51 66.79 17.23
N ASP A 128 -5.42 67.71 16.81
CA ASP A 128 -6.58 67.34 16.00
C ASP A 128 -6.18 66.93 14.56
N GLY A 129 -5.19 67.60 14.03
CA GLY A 129 -4.58 67.21 12.76
C GLY A 129 -3.91 65.81 12.81
N ALA A 130 -3.12 65.59 13.83
CA ALA A 130 -2.47 64.30 14.08
C ALA A 130 -3.48 63.18 14.32
N ARG A 131 -4.60 63.43 15.05
CA ARG A 131 -5.69 62.45 15.24
C ARG A 131 -6.31 62.01 13.90
N ARG A 132 -6.63 62.98 13.03
CA ARG A 132 -7.15 62.66 11.69
C ARG A 132 -6.14 61.89 10.83
N THR A 133 -4.86 62.25 10.88
CA THR A 133 -3.79 61.55 10.17
C THR A 133 -3.64 60.13 10.69
N LEU A 134 -3.64 59.93 12.00
CA LEU A 134 -3.57 58.58 12.61
C LEU A 134 -4.77 57.72 12.22
N GLN A 135 -5.97 58.26 12.24
CA GLN A 135 -7.17 57.52 11.84
C GLN A 135 -7.08 57.07 10.37
N MET A 136 -6.72 57.97 9.45
CA MET A 136 -6.54 57.64 8.04
C MET A 136 -5.45 56.60 7.83
N ALA A 137 -4.33 56.68 8.55
CA ALA A 137 -3.25 55.72 8.50
C ALA A 137 -3.68 54.33 9.05
N THR A 138 -4.43 54.32 10.16
CA THR A 138 -4.97 53.11 10.75
C THR A 138 -5.97 52.41 9.83
N ASP A 139 -6.90 53.17 9.22
CA ASP A 139 -7.84 52.63 8.25
C ASP A 139 -7.13 52.05 7.01
N ALA A 140 -6.03 52.69 6.56
CA ALA A 140 -5.23 52.20 5.46
C ALA A 140 -4.52 50.85 5.80
N ILE A 141 -3.95 50.76 7.01
CA ILE A 141 -3.31 49.53 7.47
C ILE A 141 -4.33 48.45 7.70
N GLN A 142 -5.48 48.71 8.31
CA GLN A 142 -6.54 47.70 8.48
C GLN A 142 -7.01 47.14 7.12
N ARG A 143 -7.16 48.00 6.10
CA ARG A 143 -7.46 47.54 4.73
C ARG A 143 -6.33 46.66 4.16
N ARG A 144 -5.07 47.00 4.44
CA ARG A 144 -3.89 46.24 4.00
C ARG A 144 -3.86 44.85 4.67
N LEU A 145 -4.11 44.79 5.97
CA LEU A 145 -4.19 43.51 6.72
C LEU A 145 -5.38 42.66 6.26
N ALA A 146 -6.53 43.30 5.99
CA ALA A 146 -7.71 42.59 5.45
C ALA A 146 -7.43 42.02 4.06
N GLU A 147 -6.73 42.76 3.21
CA GLU A 147 -6.33 42.29 1.89
C GLU A 147 -5.35 41.12 1.96
N TYR A 148 -4.42 41.12 2.93
CA TYR A 148 -3.54 40.00 3.20
C TYR A 148 -4.32 38.74 3.64
N VAL A 149 -5.18 38.83 4.64
CA VAL A 149 -5.97 37.70 5.14
C VAL A 149 -6.97 37.19 4.09
N ALA A 150 -7.46 38.05 3.20
CA ALA A 150 -8.29 37.62 2.07
C ALA A 150 -7.53 36.72 1.05
N LYS A 151 -6.20 36.82 0.99
CA LYS A 151 -5.35 35.94 0.17
C LYS A 151 -4.88 34.71 0.96
N TYR A 152 -4.60 34.87 2.23
CA TYR A 152 -4.14 33.84 3.14
C TYR A 152 -5.21 33.60 4.22
N SER A 153 -6.27 32.90 3.85
CA SER A 153 -7.45 32.69 4.72
C SER A 153 -7.16 31.83 5.96
N VAL A 154 -5.91 31.38 6.09
CA VAL A 154 -5.43 30.56 7.21
C VAL A 154 -5.24 31.35 8.52
N TYR A 155 -5.33 32.66 8.49
CA TYR A 155 -5.17 33.52 9.68
C TYR A 155 -6.51 33.99 10.23
N HIS A 156 -6.62 33.95 11.57
CA HIS A 156 -7.78 34.46 12.31
C HIS A 156 -7.65 35.97 12.54
N ASN A 157 -6.46 36.43 12.94
CA ASN A 157 -6.14 37.83 13.19
C ASN A 157 -4.69 38.13 12.80
N VAL A 158 -4.41 39.38 12.51
CA VAL A 158 -3.07 39.96 12.33
C VAL A 158 -2.98 41.15 13.26
N VAL A 159 -2.04 41.13 14.18
CA VAL A 159 -1.90 42.15 15.22
C VAL A 159 -0.52 42.80 15.17
N LEU A 160 -0.47 44.15 15.15
CA LEU A 160 0.73 44.96 15.28
C LEU A 160 0.82 45.50 16.70
N VAL A 161 1.89 45.19 17.40
CA VAL A 161 2.06 45.50 18.84
C VAL A 161 3.33 46.34 19.00
N ALA A 162 3.24 47.45 19.69
CA ALA A 162 4.41 48.25 20.09
C ALA A 162 5.29 47.46 21.09
N PRO A 163 6.59 47.79 21.21
CA PRO A 163 7.45 47.21 22.24
C PRO A 163 6.92 47.37 23.67
N SER A 164 6.05 48.36 23.91
CA SER A 164 5.36 48.56 25.19
C SER A 164 4.20 47.62 25.49
N GLY A 165 3.82 46.73 24.52
CA GLY A 165 2.63 45.88 24.59
C GLY A 165 1.35 46.57 24.08
N GLU A 166 1.38 47.82 23.67
CA GLU A 166 0.22 48.54 23.12
C GLU A 166 -0.10 48.02 21.69
N VAL A 167 -1.37 47.71 21.41
CA VAL A 167 -1.82 47.31 20.09
C VAL A 167 -1.95 48.55 19.20
N LEU A 168 -1.11 48.60 18.17
CA LEU A 168 -1.06 49.67 17.18
C LEU A 168 -2.18 49.55 16.15
N ALA A 169 -2.37 48.34 15.63
CA ALA A 169 -3.44 48.00 14.71
C ALA A 169 -3.72 46.49 14.75
N GLN A 170 -4.91 46.09 14.36
CA GLN A 170 -5.30 44.73 14.15
C GLN A 170 -6.31 44.64 12.99
N LEU A 171 -6.63 43.43 12.58
CA LEU A 171 -7.66 43.21 11.56
C LEU A 171 -8.98 43.82 12.05
N ALA A 172 -9.78 44.38 11.15
CA ALA A 172 -11.08 44.98 11.51
C ALA A 172 -11.99 43.90 12.09
N GLY A 173 -12.57 44.12 13.28
CA GLY A 173 -13.32 43.12 14.04
C GLY A 173 -12.47 42.15 14.85
N GLY A 174 -11.14 42.34 14.89
CA GLY A 174 -10.24 41.57 15.75
C GLY A 174 -10.50 41.77 17.24
N SER A 175 -10.24 40.70 18.02
CA SER A 175 -10.56 40.62 19.45
C SER A 175 -9.40 40.96 20.38
N ALA A 176 -8.24 41.38 19.86
CA ALA A 176 -7.09 41.75 20.67
C ALA A 176 -7.41 43.02 21.51
N PRO A 177 -6.97 43.10 22.80
CA PRO A 177 -7.20 44.25 23.66
C PRO A 177 -6.37 45.46 23.18
N ALA A 178 -6.67 46.68 23.70
CA ALA A 178 -5.86 47.87 23.39
C ALA A 178 -4.40 47.74 23.82
N ARG A 179 -4.13 46.89 24.85
CA ARG A 179 -2.80 46.52 25.31
C ARG A 179 -2.78 45.03 25.64
N THR A 180 -1.87 44.31 25.03
CA THR A 180 -1.66 42.86 25.30
C THR A 180 -0.66 42.69 26.45
N GLN A 181 -0.89 41.62 27.23
CA GLN A 181 0.03 41.16 28.29
C GLN A 181 0.70 39.85 27.91
N ASP A 182 0.57 39.43 26.61
CA ASP A 182 1.14 38.21 26.15
C ASP A 182 2.67 38.25 26.20
N SER A 183 3.28 37.29 26.88
CA SER A 183 4.73 37.15 27.02
C SER A 183 5.46 36.90 25.69
N LEU A 184 4.72 36.56 24.65
CA LEU A 184 5.26 36.38 23.29
C LEU A 184 5.93 37.67 22.76
N ILE A 185 5.42 38.84 23.14
CA ILE A 185 5.98 40.13 22.72
C ILE A 185 7.41 40.29 23.29
N ASP A 186 7.59 40.14 24.58
CA ASP A 186 8.90 40.22 25.22
C ASP A 186 9.84 39.14 24.73
N ALA A 187 9.36 37.90 24.55
CA ALA A 187 10.14 36.80 23.97
C ALA A 187 10.62 37.12 22.54
N THR A 188 9.77 37.75 21.69
CA THR A 188 10.13 38.15 20.32
C THR A 188 11.15 39.27 20.29
N LEU A 189 11.02 40.22 21.19
CA LEU A 189 11.98 41.34 21.33
C LEU A 189 13.35 40.86 21.79
N ALA A 190 13.41 39.93 22.71
CA ALA A 190 14.64 39.35 23.27
C ALA A 190 15.30 38.29 22.36
N SER A 191 14.55 37.69 21.45
CA SER A 191 15.03 36.58 20.60
C SER A 191 16.05 37.07 19.57
N SER A 192 17.09 36.23 19.34
CA SER A 192 18.00 36.41 18.18
C SER A 192 17.46 35.71 16.90
N MET A 193 16.43 34.88 17.05
CA MET A 193 15.83 34.15 15.94
C MET A 193 15.02 35.08 15.02
N PRO A 194 14.86 34.72 13.74
CA PRO A 194 14.09 35.54 12.80
C PRO A 194 12.61 35.66 13.21
N TYR A 195 12.03 34.64 13.81
CA TYR A 195 10.66 34.62 14.31
C TYR A 195 10.57 33.85 15.62
N VAL A 196 9.47 34.02 16.33
CA VAL A 196 9.10 33.23 17.50
C VAL A 196 7.71 32.64 17.28
N GLU A 197 7.56 31.34 17.55
CA GLU A 197 6.25 30.69 17.54
C GLU A 197 5.82 30.34 18.96
N SER A 198 4.55 30.51 19.27
CA SER A 198 3.96 30.21 20.57
C SER A 198 2.64 29.48 20.42
N PHE A 199 2.46 28.42 21.20
CA PHE A 199 1.17 27.75 21.34
C PHE A 199 0.72 27.80 22.81
N ALA A 200 0.08 28.88 23.17
CA ALA A 200 -0.32 29.16 24.55
C ALA A 200 -1.67 29.92 24.61
N ALA A 201 -2.18 30.12 25.81
CA ALA A 201 -3.29 31.06 26.03
C ALA A 201 -2.80 32.46 25.68
N SER A 202 -3.58 33.19 24.87
CA SER A 202 -3.25 34.57 24.48
C SER A 202 -4.47 35.48 24.58
N ASP A 203 -4.29 36.67 25.06
CA ASP A 203 -5.34 37.71 25.07
C ASP A 203 -5.59 38.31 23.67
N MET A 204 -4.71 38.05 22.71
CA MET A 204 -4.90 38.43 21.31
C MET A 204 -5.95 37.54 20.60
N VAL A 205 -6.24 36.34 21.17
CA VAL A 205 -7.25 35.39 20.67
C VAL A 205 -8.04 34.85 21.87
N PRO A 206 -8.87 35.66 22.52
CA PRO A 206 -9.52 35.30 23.78
C PRO A 206 -10.50 34.14 23.68
N ASP A 207 -11.05 33.88 22.50
CA ASP A 207 -11.99 32.79 22.26
C ASP A 207 -11.34 31.42 22.24
N ALA A 208 -10.02 31.32 22.03
CA ALA A 208 -9.26 30.09 22.00
C ALA A 208 -8.59 29.80 23.34
N LYS A 209 -8.73 28.59 23.87
CA LYS A 209 -8.01 28.17 25.10
C LYS A 209 -6.49 28.25 24.91
N ARG A 210 -6.00 27.92 23.74
CA ARG A 210 -4.60 28.06 23.31
C ARG A 210 -4.60 28.48 21.83
N ALA A 211 -3.79 29.44 21.46
CA ALA A 211 -3.64 29.93 20.10
C ALA A 211 -2.23 29.67 19.59
N LEU A 212 -2.10 29.29 18.33
CA LEU A 212 -0.82 29.23 17.64
C LEU A 212 -0.56 30.59 16.99
N ILE A 213 0.49 31.26 17.43
CA ILE A 213 0.84 32.60 16.98
C ILE A 213 2.30 32.63 16.54
N TYR A 214 2.52 33.17 15.35
CA TYR A 214 3.85 33.47 14.81
C TYR A 214 4.13 34.95 14.99
N ALA A 215 5.26 35.32 15.61
CA ALA A 215 5.63 36.68 15.87
C ALA A 215 6.99 37.04 15.25
N HIS A 216 7.08 38.21 14.67
CA HIS A 216 8.30 38.74 14.04
C HIS A 216 8.49 40.21 14.37
N ARG A 217 9.74 40.63 14.56
CA ARG A 217 10.07 42.05 14.77
C ARG A 217 9.86 42.83 13.50
N VAL A 218 9.15 43.95 13.61
CA VAL A 218 9.05 44.98 12.54
C VAL A 218 10.18 45.96 12.74
N THR A 219 11.12 46.03 11.80
CA THR A 219 12.30 46.90 11.89
C THR A 219 12.26 48.04 10.90
N PHE A 220 12.67 49.19 11.29
CA PHE A 220 12.84 50.39 10.43
C PHE A 220 14.23 50.99 10.65
N LYS A 221 15.05 51.02 9.60
CA LYS A 221 16.47 51.48 9.62
C LYS A 221 17.33 50.83 10.72
N GLY A 222 17.04 49.57 11.09
CA GLY A 222 17.75 48.78 12.09
C GLY A 222 17.09 48.78 13.47
N ASP A 223 16.20 49.71 13.76
CA ASP A 223 15.50 49.77 15.07
C ASP A 223 14.21 48.96 15.01
N THR A 224 13.90 48.24 16.09
CA THR A 224 12.64 47.52 16.23
C THR A 224 11.52 48.49 16.62
N VAL A 225 10.55 48.70 15.72
CA VAL A 225 9.44 49.65 15.93
C VAL A 225 8.15 48.98 16.39
N ALA A 226 7.97 47.69 16.10
CA ALA A 226 6.81 46.90 16.54
C ALA A 226 7.12 45.39 16.47
N VAL A 227 6.17 44.57 16.95
CA VAL A 227 6.08 43.15 16.73
C VAL A 227 4.82 42.86 15.92
N LEU A 228 4.96 42.11 14.84
CA LEU A 228 3.87 41.58 14.05
C LEU A 228 3.52 40.20 14.56
N CYS A 229 2.24 39.94 14.83
CA CYS A 229 1.72 38.64 15.28
C CYS A 229 0.69 38.12 14.27
N LEU A 230 0.91 36.92 13.75
CA LEU A 230 -0.02 36.17 12.90
C LEU A 230 -0.71 35.09 13.75
N CYS A 231 -2.02 35.22 13.93
CA CYS A 231 -2.83 34.28 14.72
C CYS A 231 -3.40 33.22 13.77
N PHE A 232 -2.87 32.00 13.82
CA PHE A 232 -3.19 30.92 12.89
C PHE A 232 -4.48 30.19 13.25
N LYS A 233 -5.31 29.82 12.27
CA LYS A 233 -6.54 29.03 12.43
C LYS A 233 -6.22 27.53 12.54
N LEU A 234 -5.63 27.13 13.65
CA LEU A 234 -5.16 25.75 13.86
C LEU A 234 -6.30 24.73 13.82
N GLU A 235 -7.44 25.03 14.44
CA GLU A 235 -8.58 24.10 14.50
C GLU A 235 -9.16 23.81 13.10
N ASP A 236 -9.33 24.85 12.28
CA ASP A 236 -9.82 24.72 10.91
C ASP A 236 -8.86 23.88 10.06
N GLU A 237 -7.55 24.12 10.23
CA GLU A 237 -6.53 23.41 9.47
C GLU A 237 -6.45 21.93 9.86
N CYS A 238 -6.45 21.63 11.14
CA CYS A 238 -6.52 20.27 11.66
C CYS A 238 -7.80 19.57 11.21
N GLY A 239 -8.94 20.25 11.28
CA GLY A 239 -10.22 19.73 10.81
C GLY A 239 -10.19 19.36 9.33
N GLY A 240 -9.60 20.21 8.47
CA GLY A 240 -9.42 19.97 7.05
C GLY A 240 -8.52 18.77 6.76
N ILE A 241 -7.40 18.63 7.47
CA ILE A 241 -6.49 17.48 7.36
C ILE A 241 -7.22 16.19 7.78
N PHE A 242 -7.86 16.19 8.93
CA PHE A 242 -8.51 15.02 9.49
C PHE A 242 -9.68 14.54 8.64
N HIS A 243 -10.51 15.46 8.10
CA HIS A 243 -11.65 15.11 7.25
C HIS A 243 -11.24 14.30 6.03
N ARG A 244 -10.09 14.58 5.44
CA ARG A 244 -9.56 13.88 4.27
C ARG A 244 -8.88 12.55 4.58
N LEU A 245 -8.35 12.40 5.79
CA LEU A 245 -7.71 11.16 6.25
C LEU A 245 -8.69 10.15 6.86
N ARG A 246 -9.93 10.56 7.10
CA ARG A 246 -10.98 9.74 7.69
C ARG A 246 -11.88 9.17 6.59
N ASN A 247 -12.14 7.85 6.65
CA ASN A 247 -13.21 7.23 5.89
C ASN A 247 -14.51 7.29 6.71
N GLU A 248 -15.66 7.47 6.06
CA GLU A 248 -16.98 7.60 6.74
C GLU A 248 -17.35 6.38 7.60
N SER A 249 -16.88 5.18 7.21
CA SER A 249 -17.10 3.92 7.92
C SER A 249 -16.04 3.60 8.99
N ASP A 250 -15.07 4.50 9.22
CA ASP A 250 -13.90 4.24 10.06
C ASP A 250 -14.16 4.67 11.51
N TRP A 251 -13.95 3.75 12.44
CA TRP A 251 -14.02 4.01 13.89
C TRP A 251 -12.74 4.63 14.45
N SER A 252 -11.75 4.93 13.62
CA SER A 252 -10.51 5.55 14.05
C SER A 252 -10.72 7.00 14.47
N VAL A 253 -10.10 7.36 15.57
CA VAL A 253 -10.00 8.74 16.06
C VAL A 253 -8.60 9.23 15.79
N LEU A 254 -8.48 10.22 14.88
CA LEU A 254 -7.23 10.90 14.60
C LEU A 254 -7.10 12.10 15.55
N GLY A 255 -5.89 12.34 16.03
CA GLY A 255 -5.60 13.47 16.89
C GLY A 255 -4.16 13.95 16.72
N LEU A 256 -3.91 15.13 17.24
CA LEU A 256 -2.57 15.68 17.44
C LEU A 256 -2.33 15.80 18.95
N ILE A 257 -1.15 15.45 19.38
CA ILE A 257 -0.73 15.54 20.78
C ILE A 257 0.57 16.34 20.92
N ASP A 258 0.73 17.01 22.03
CA ASP A 258 1.96 17.71 22.38
C ASP A 258 3.02 16.75 22.97
N ASP A 259 4.17 17.28 23.34
CA ASP A 259 5.28 16.56 23.97
C ASP A 259 4.91 15.94 25.33
N GLN A 260 3.86 16.45 25.99
CA GLN A 260 3.33 15.93 27.24
C GLN A 260 2.15 14.96 27.07
N ASN A 261 1.91 14.47 25.83
CA ASN A 261 0.78 13.63 25.46
C ASN A 261 -0.59 14.28 25.64
N ARG A 262 -0.71 15.62 25.65
CA ARG A 262 -2.00 16.29 25.69
C ARG A 262 -2.55 16.48 24.31
N VAL A 263 -3.83 16.22 24.16
CA VAL A 263 -4.54 16.35 22.89
C VAL A 263 -4.66 17.83 22.52
N ILE A 264 -4.18 18.17 21.32
CA ILE A 264 -4.25 19.51 20.73
C ILE A 264 -5.49 19.62 19.85
N ALA A 265 -5.73 18.61 19.00
CA ALA A 265 -6.85 18.52 18.10
C ALA A 265 -7.31 17.06 17.96
N SER A 266 -8.58 16.84 17.65
CA SER A 266 -9.19 15.51 17.55
C SER A 266 -10.31 15.51 16.52
N THR A 267 -10.48 14.39 15.80
CA THR A 267 -11.65 14.14 14.92
C THR A 267 -12.92 13.85 15.72
N ASP A 268 -12.78 13.39 16.96
CA ASP A 268 -13.89 13.06 17.83
C ASP A 268 -13.59 13.55 19.27
N PRO A 269 -14.02 14.79 19.61
CA PRO A 269 -13.80 15.35 20.94
C PRO A 269 -14.52 14.61 22.07
N TYR A 270 -15.49 13.75 21.76
CA TYR A 270 -16.19 12.94 22.78
C TYR A 270 -15.36 11.71 23.17
N GLN A 271 -14.71 11.06 22.22
CA GLN A 271 -13.81 9.94 22.49
C GLN A 271 -12.42 10.40 22.89
N LEU A 272 -11.91 11.49 22.30
CA LEU A 272 -10.57 12.03 22.52
C LEU A 272 -10.67 13.55 22.77
N PRO A 273 -11.00 13.98 24.01
CA PRO A 273 -11.21 15.40 24.32
C PRO A 273 -9.93 16.22 24.21
N VAL A 274 -10.03 17.41 23.62
CA VAL A 274 -8.92 18.38 23.55
C VAL A 274 -8.48 18.78 24.97
N GLY A 275 -7.18 18.70 25.23
CA GLY A 275 -6.55 18.92 26.52
C GLY A 275 -6.44 17.67 27.40
N ALA A 276 -7.10 16.56 27.06
CA ALA A 276 -6.93 15.29 27.76
C ALA A 276 -5.50 14.73 27.54
N ARG A 277 -5.02 13.98 28.53
CA ARG A 277 -3.72 13.31 28.45
C ARG A 277 -3.92 11.85 28.03
N VAL A 278 -3.33 11.46 26.90
CA VAL A 278 -3.37 10.09 26.40
C VAL A 278 -2.18 9.27 26.87
N PRO A 279 -2.31 7.94 27.02
CA PRO A 279 -1.18 7.06 27.26
C PRO A 279 -0.16 7.12 26.11
N ASP A 280 1.11 6.89 26.42
CA ASP A 280 2.14 6.83 25.39
C ASP A 280 1.99 5.58 24.52
N ALA A 281 1.92 5.78 23.21
CA ALA A 281 1.79 4.75 22.19
C ALA A 281 2.90 4.87 21.10
N ALA A 282 4.06 5.40 21.49
CA ALA A 282 5.18 5.64 20.58
C ALA A 282 5.98 4.37 20.19
N GLY A 283 5.56 3.18 20.60
CA GLY A 283 6.21 1.91 20.27
C GLY A 283 6.16 1.60 18.77
N LYS A 284 7.13 0.79 18.29
CA LYS A 284 7.30 0.46 16.86
C LYS A 284 6.08 -0.25 16.21
N HIS A 285 5.22 -0.89 17.00
CA HIS A 285 4.11 -1.71 16.48
C HIS A 285 2.74 -1.29 17.03
N GLY A 286 2.62 -0.05 17.51
CA GLY A 286 1.43 0.35 18.22
C GLY A 286 1.26 -0.43 19.53
N GLY A 287 0.25 -0.10 20.29
CA GLY A 287 -0.06 -0.79 21.55
C GLY A 287 -1.52 -0.72 21.90
N ILE A 288 -1.98 -1.69 22.70
CA ILE A 288 -3.28 -1.58 23.35
C ILE A 288 -3.12 -0.62 24.53
N VAL A 289 -3.86 0.47 24.48
CA VAL A 289 -3.91 1.45 25.55
C VAL A 289 -5.31 1.51 26.14
N ARG A 290 -5.38 1.72 27.46
CA ARG A 290 -6.66 1.94 28.12
C ARG A 290 -6.86 3.44 28.36
N PHE A 291 -7.92 3.99 27.76
CA PHE A 291 -8.27 5.38 27.89
C PHE A 291 -9.76 5.53 28.17
N ALA A 292 -10.12 6.35 29.16
CA ALA A 292 -11.51 6.57 29.58
C ALA A 292 -12.32 5.27 29.79
N GLY A 293 -11.69 4.20 30.29
CA GLY A 293 -12.33 2.92 30.59
C GLY A 293 -12.48 1.96 29.42
N ARG A 294 -12.08 2.33 28.19
CA ARG A 294 -12.15 1.53 26.97
C ARG A 294 -10.73 1.18 26.47
N GLU A 295 -10.57 0.07 25.81
CA GLU A 295 -9.31 -0.36 25.19
C GLU A 295 -9.25 0.09 23.73
N TYR A 296 -8.10 0.63 23.34
CA TYR A 296 -7.84 1.12 22.00
C TYR A 296 -6.52 0.55 21.48
N LEU A 297 -6.49 0.21 20.21
CA LEU A 297 -5.26 0.09 19.46
C LEU A 297 -4.80 1.51 19.13
N ALA A 298 -3.68 1.95 19.68
CA ALA A 298 -3.19 3.32 19.51
C ALA A 298 -1.78 3.37 18.94
N ILE A 299 -1.52 4.39 18.15
CA ILE A 299 -0.24 4.63 17.48
C ILE A 299 0.07 6.11 17.52
N THR A 300 1.32 6.43 17.85
CA THR A 300 1.83 7.80 17.85
C THR A 300 3.05 7.91 16.95
N ARG A 301 3.11 8.95 16.11
CA ARG A 301 4.23 9.22 15.21
C ARG A 301 4.76 10.64 15.36
N ASN A 302 6.08 10.78 15.37
CA ASN A 302 6.74 12.07 15.38
C ASN A 302 6.68 12.73 14.02
N ALA A 303 6.67 14.05 13.98
CA ALA A 303 6.81 14.81 12.76
C ALA A 303 8.18 14.56 12.10
N LYS A 304 8.20 14.51 10.77
CA LYS A 304 9.43 14.57 9.98
C LYS A 304 9.75 16.03 9.70
N PRO A 305 10.99 16.50 9.96
CA PRO A 305 11.36 17.87 9.63
C PRO A 305 11.17 18.14 8.13
N TYR A 306 10.57 19.27 7.80
CA TYR A 306 10.43 19.75 6.42
C TYR A 306 11.34 20.95 6.20
N GLN A 307 12.29 20.87 5.28
CA GLN A 307 13.29 21.90 5.01
C GLN A 307 14.00 22.45 6.28
N GLY A 308 14.26 21.55 7.25
CA GLY A 308 14.91 21.91 8.51
C GLY A 308 13.95 22.41 9.61
N TYR A 309 12.68 22.63 9.33
CA TYR A 309 11.67 22.98 10.30
C TYR A 309 11.01 21.72 10.89
N ALA A 310 11.12 21.55 12.19
CA ALA A 310 10.58 20.37 12.90
C ALA A 310 9.16 20.59 13.49
N GLY A 311 8.61 21.79 13.37
CA GLY A 311 7.35 22.18 14.01
C GLY A 311 7.46 22.34 15.52
N PRO A 312 6.34 22.56 16.23
CA PRO A 312 6.30 22.77 17.67
C PRO A 312 6.38 21.47 18.50
N SER A 313 7.13 20.46 18.02
CA SER A 313 7.31 19.12 18.65
C SER A 313 6.01 18.34 18.86
N TRP A 314 5.03 18.57 17.99
CA TRP A 314 3.78 17.83 18.02
C TRP A 314 3.90 16.49 17.33
N ARG A 315 2.97 15.59 17.67
CA ARG A 315 2.93 14.23 17.16
C ARG A 315 1.55 13.88 16.63
N GLY A 316 1.51 13.12 15.55
CA GLY A 316 0.29 12.51 15.06
C GLY A 316 -0.09 11.33 15.95
N HIS A 317 -1.37 11.20 16.28
CA HIS A 317 -1.91 10.14 17.11
C HIS A 317 -3.18 9.57 16.49
N VAL A 318 -3.25 8.24 16.41
CA VAL A 318 -4.45 7.52 15.97
C VAL A 318 -4.79 6.49 17.01
N MET A 319 -6.07 6.38 17.35
CA MET A 319 -6.59 5.35 18.22
C MET A 319 -7.89 4.77 17.66
N VAL A 320 -8.01 3.44 17.69
CA VAL A 320 -9.18 2.70 17.23
C VAL A 320 -9.66 1.81 18.37
N PRO A 321 -10.96 1.82 18.73
CA PRO A 321 -11.50 0.87 19.71
C PRO A 321 -11.17 -0.57 19.28
N VAL A 322 -10.59 -1.37 20.19
CA VAL A 322 -10.10 -2.72 19.87
C VAL A 322 -11.20 -3.60 19.28
N GLU A 323 -12.43 -3.47 19.79
CA GLU A 323 -13.60 -4.20 19.31
C GLU A 323 -14.05 -3.83 17.89
N ARG A 324 -13.52 -2.73 17.32
CA ARG A 324 -13.80 -2.25 15.97
C ARG A 324 -12.57 -2.18 15.07
N ALA A 325 -11.40 -2.41 15.64
CA ALA A 325 -10.14 -2.24 14.95
C ALA A 325 -9.95 -3.20 13.75
N PHE A 326 -10.60 -4.35 13.81
CA PHE A 326 -10.45 -5.46 12.85
C PHE A 326 -11.72 -5.77 12.08
N GLU A 327 -12.74 -4.90 12.14
CA GLU A 327 -13.91 -5.03 11.29
C GLU A 327 -13.51 -4.76 9.83
N SER A 328 -13.88 -5.67 8.93
CA SER A 328 -13.64 -5.46 7.50
C SER A 328 -14.47 -4.29 7.03
N GLN A 329 -13.81 -3.24 6.58
CA GLN A 329 -14.47 -2.13 5.90
C GLN A 329 -15.14 -2.64 4.64
N ASP A 330 -16.28 -2.03 4.30
CA ASP A 330 -17.21 -2.44 3.24
C ASP A 330 -16.55 -3.03 1.98
N ARG A 331 -17.06 -4.18 1.57
CA ARG A 331 -16.64 -4.95 0.37
C ARG A 331 -16.94 -4.23 -0.97
N SER A 332 -17.35 -2.97 -0.95
CA SER A 332 -17.66 -2.21 -2.17
C SER A 332 -16.47 -2.02 -3.11
N SER A 333 -15.24 -2.12 -2.60
CA SER A 333 -14.00 -2.07 -3.40
C SER A 333 -13.60 -3.43 -4.02
N GLN A 334 -14.32 -4.52 -3.75
CA GLN A 334 -14.00 -5.86 -4.25
C GLN A 334 -14.15 -6.02 -5.76
N ALA A 335 -14.76 -5.07 -6.44
CA ALA A 335 -15.18 -5.22 -7.84
C ALA A 335 -14.07 -5.02 -8.90
N GLN A 336 -12.80 -4.74 -8.52
CA GLN A 336 -11.84 -4.22 -9.49
C GLN A 336 -10.59 -5.08 -9.73
N CYS A 337 -10.48 -6.28 -9.14
CA CYS A 337 -9.41 -7.21 -9.47
C CYS A 337 -9.90 -8.26 -10.46
N PRO A 338 -9.36 -8.33 -11.68
CA PRO A 338 -9.70 -9.38 -12.64
C PRO A 338 -9.39 -10.76 -12.05
N PRO A 339 -10.27 -11.78 -12.23
CA PRO A 339 -10.03 -13.12 -11.68
C PRO A 339 -8.70 -13.75 -12.11
N GLU A 340 -8.26 -13.47 -13.35
CA GLU A 340 -6.97 -13.93 -13.88
C GLU A 340 -5.79 -13.31 -13.12
N ALA A 341 -5.84 -12.00 -12.87
CA ALA A 341 -4.81 -11.29 -12.11
C ALA A 341 -4.73 -11.83 -10.67
N LEU A 342 -5.88 -12.08 -10.03
CA LEU A 342 -5.92 -12.66 -8.70
C LEU A 342 -5.32 -14.07 -8.66
N ALA A 343 -5.58 -14.90 -9.68
CA ALA A 343 -5.01 -16.23 -9.79
C ALA A 343 -3.48 -16.18 -9.94
N ASP A 344 -2.94 -15.25 -10.72
CA ASP A 344 -1.50 -15.09 -10.91
C ASP A 344 -0.83 -14.52 -9.65
N ILE A 345 -1.44 -13.54 -8.98
CA ILE A 345 -0.96 -12.98 -7.70
C ILE A 345 -0.93 -14.06 -6.61
N ARG A 346 -1.93 -14.97 -6.59
CA ARG A 346 -1.96 -16.12 -5.67
C ARG A 346 -0.78 -17.07 -5.86
N ARG A 347 -0.30 -17.24 -7.10
CA ARG A 347 0.87 -18.10 -7.42
C ARG A 347 2.20 -17.46 -7.00
N ASN A 348 2.28 -16.14 -7.01
CA ASN A 348 3.49 -15.41 -6.62
C ASN A 348 3.20 -14.37 -5.52
N PRO A 349 2.96 -14.81 -4.29
CA PRO A 349 2.44 -13.99 -3.20
C PRO A 349 3.54 -13.16 -2.54
N ALA A 350 4.11 -12.19 -3.26
CA ALA A 350 5.13 -11.27 -2.73
C ALA A 350 4.60 -10.40 -1.57
N ILE A 351 3.26 -10.23 -1.50
CA ILE A 351 2.57 -9.43 -0.48
C ILE A 351 2.32 -10.17 0.84
N PHE A 352 2.73 -11.45 0.96
CA PHE A 352 2.49 -12.26 2.15
C PHE A 352 3.78 -12.66 2.86
N SER A 353 3.67 -12.86 4.18
CA SER A 353 4.74 -13.43 4.98
C SER A 353 5.10 -14.85 4.51
N VAL A 354 6.34 -15.26 4.76
CA VAL A 354 6.84 -16.61 4.39
C VAL A 354 5.95 -17.72 4.97
N GLY A 355 5.47 -17.53 6.22
CA GLY A 355 4.61 -18.51 6.89
C GLY A 355 3.30 -18.75 6.13
N LEU A 356 2.62 -17.71 5.71
CA LEU A 356 1.36 -17.84 4.94
C LEU A 356 1.57 -18.47 3.56
N ARG A 357 2.72 -18.29 2.95
CA ARG A 357 3.07 -18.90 1.65
C ARG A 357 3.28 -20.41 1.73
N GLU A 358 3.71 -20.91 2.87
CA GLU A 358 3.95 -22.36 3.08
C GLU A 358 2.70 -23.16 3.41
N ILE A 359 1.63 -22.53 3.93
CA ILE A 359 0.41 -23.22 4.34
C ILE A 359 -0.23 -24.05 3.21
N PRO A 360 -0.41 -23.55 1.95
CA PRO A 360 -0.96 -24.36 0.88
C PRO A 360 -0.12 -25.61 0.58
N ARG A 361 1.20 -25.48 0.58
CA ARG A 361 2.13 -26.61 0.35
C ARG A 361 2.03 -27.64 1.44
N GLN A 362 1.91 -27.21 2.70
CA GLN A 362 1.74 -28.11 3.85
C GLN A 362 0.37 -28.80 3.80
N ALA A 363 -0.70 -28.09 3.45
CA ALA A 363 -2.03 -28.67 3.25
C ALA A 363 -2.03 -29.72 2.14
N ASP A 364 -1.38 -29.46 1.01
CA ASP A 364 -1.22 -30.42 -0.08
C ASP A 364 -0.40 -31.65 0.34
N ALA A 365 0.63 -31.47 1.16
CA ALA A 365 1.43 -32.59 1.70
C ALA A 365 0.58 -33.47 2.60
N ILE A 366 -0.19 -32.90 3.54
CA ILE A 366 -1.11 -33.62 4.43
C ILE A 366 -2.14 -34.40 3.59
N GLN A 367 -2.72 -33.76 2.56
CA GLN A 367 -3.69 -34.42 1.68
C GLN A 367 -3.07 -35.58 0.90
N ARG A 368 -1.83 -35.45 0.40
CA ARG A 368 -1.11 -36.55 -0.26
C ARG A 368 -0.86 -37.72 0.70
N ASP A 369 -0.42 -37.45 1.93
CA ASP A 369 -0.16 -38.46 2.94
C ASP A 369 -1.44 -39.19 3.33
N LEU A 370 -2.54 -38.46 3.48
CA LEU A 370 -3.85 -39.01 3.76
C LEU A 370 -4.34 -39.90 2.62
N ASN A 371 -4.27 -39.42 1.38
CA ASN A 371 -4.67 -40.20 0.21
C ASN A 371 -3.87 -41.50 0.11
N ARG A 372 -2.55 -41.45 0.40
CA ARG A 372 -1.69 -42.64 0.45
C ARG A 372 -2.13 -43.62 1.54
N SER A 373 -2.45 -43.14 2.74
CA SER A 373 -2.92 -43.96 3.84
C SER A 373 -4.27 -44.63 3.54
N VAL A 374 -5.21 -43.90 2.97
CA VAL A 374 -6.53 -44.43 2.54
C VAL A 374 -6.37 -45.44 1.44
N TRP A 375 -5.51 -45.17 0.45
CA TRP A 375 -5.24 -46.05 -0.67
C TRP A 375 -4.61 -47.39 -0.17
N ASN A 376 -3.60 -47.30 0.71
CA ASN A 376 -2.96 -48.48 1.31
C ASN A 376 -3.96 -49.30 2.16
N GLY A 377 -4.84 -48.61 2.91
CA GLY A 377 -5.91 -49.26 3.64
C GLY A 377 -6.87 -50.03 2.71
N SER A 378 -7.28 -49.46 1.61
CA SER A 378 -8.11 -50.09 0.58
C SER A 378 -7.43 -51.34 -0.03
N VAL A 379 -6.14 -51.23 -0.38
CA VAL A 379 -5.37 -52.38 -0.93
C VAL A 379 -5.31 -53.52 0.06
N ARG A 380 -5.04 -53.28 1.36
CA ARG A 380 -4.99 -54.31 2.41
C ARG A 380 -6.34 -54.98 2.61
N LEU A 381 -7.44 -54.22 2.56
CA LEU A 381 -8.80 -54.81 2.69
C LEU A 381 -9.15 -55.71 1.50
N SER A 382 -8.66 -55.48 0.33
CA SER A 382 -8.90 -56.29 -0.87
C SER A 382 -8.10 -57.59 -0.87
N THR A 383 -6.97 -57.64 -0.15
CA THR A 383 -6.07 -58.80 -0.08
C THR A 383 -6.23 -59.62 1.19
N GLY A 384 -6.97 -59.17 2.21
CA GLY A 384 -7.11 -59.78 3.52
C GLY A 384 -8.52 -60.35 3.80
N SER A 385 -8.63 -61.33 4.72
CA SER A 385 -9.89 -61.90 5.22
C SER A 385 -10.48 -61.08 6.37
N ALA A 386 -10.75 -59.81 6.19
CA ALA A 386 -11.27 -58.97 7.27
C ALA A 386 -12.74 -59.25 7.57
N GLN A 387 -13.09 -59.48 8.84
CA GLN A 387 -14.46 -59.78 9.29
C GLN A 387 -15.47 -58.64 9.10
N ASN A 388 -15.01 -57.43 8.74
CA ASN A 388 -15.85 -56.24 8.60
C ASN A 388 -15.45 -55.32 7.43
N VAL A 389 -15.25 -55.91 6.25
CA VAL A 389 -14.80 -55.18 5.04
C VAL A 389 -15.71 -53.99 4.67
N ALA A 390 -17.03 -54.13 4.87
CA ALA A 390 -17.97 -53.06 4.55
C ALA A 390 -17.82 -51.82 5.45
N PHE A 391 -17.59 -52.03 6.74
CA PHE A 391 -17.36 -50.96 7.70
C PHE A 391 -16.01 -50.25 7.39
N ALA A 392 -14.94 -50.99 7.19
CA ALA A 392 -13.62 -50.45 6.88
C ALA A 392 -13.60 -49.65 5.55
N LYS A 393 -14.27 -50.19 4.50
CA LYS A 393 -14.45 -49.44 3.24
C LYS A 393 -15.24 -48.11 3.43
N ALA A 394 -16.29 -48.16 4.30
CA ALA A 394 -17.07 -46.95 4.61
C ALA A 394 -16.23 -45.91 5.39
N LEU A 395 -15.42 -46.36 6.35
CA LEU A 395 -14.53 -45.55 7.16
C LEU A 395 -13.45 -44.88 6.29
N LEU A 396 -12.77 -45.65 5.42
CA LEU A 396 -11.76 -45.09 4.49
C LEU A 396 -12.34 -44.03 3.55
N ARG A 397 -13.59 -44.24 3.08
CA ARG A 397 -14.29 -43.27 2.25
C ARG A 397 -14.58 -41.96 3.04
N GLU A 398 -15.00 -42.08 4.30
CA GLU A 398 -15.26 -40.90 5.14
C GLU A 398 -13.96 -40.17 5.48
N ILE A 399 -12.85 -40.87 5.71
CA ILE A 399 -11.51 -40.28 5.87
C ILE A 399 -11.11 -39.50 4.62
N SER A 400 -11.31 -40.07 3.43
CA SER A 400 -11.01 -39.37 2.17
C SER A 400 -11.90 -38.13 1.97
N ASN A 401 -13.20 -38.24 2.28
CA ASN A 401 -14.12 -37.07 2.23
C ASN A 401 -13.73 -35.99 3.21
N MET A 402 -13.27 -36.34 4.40
CA MET A 402 -12.82 -35.39 5.40
C MET A 402 -11.54 -34.68 4.95
N GLY A 403 -10.60 -35.41 4.36
CA GLY A 403 -9.40 -34.79 3.77
C GLY A 403 -9.73 -33.76 2.71
N ARG A 404 -10.67 -34.06 1.80
CA ARG A 404 -11.12 -33.09 0.80
C ARG A 404 -11.78 -31.84 1.42
N LYS A 405 -12.70 -32.04 2.37
CA LYS A 405 -13.33 -30.93 3.10
C LYS A 405 -12.28 -30.05 3.80
N THR A 406 -11.28 -30.68 4.40
CA THR A 406 -10.16 -29.97 5.04
C THR A 406 -9.40 -29.12 4.04
N LYS A 407 -8.98 -29.71 2.92
CA LYS A 407 -8.29 -28.99 1.85
C LYS A 407 -9.13 -27.81 1.32
N ASP A 408 -10.41 -28.04 1.04
CA ASP A 408 -11.33 -27.01 0.55
C ASP A 408 -11.46 -25.83 1.53
N VAL A 409 -11.46 -26.09 2.85
CA VAL A 409 -11.50 -25.02 3.86
C VAL A 409 -10.19 -24.23 3.86
N PHE A 410 -9.04 -24.90 3.78
CA PHE A 410 -7.75 -24.19 3.70
C PHE A 410 -7.62 -23.37 2.43
N GLU A 411 -7.94 -23.94 1.27
CA GLU A 411 -7.87 -23.24 -0.02
C GLU A 411 -8.79 -22.01 -0.05
N ARG A 412 -10.01 -22.16 0.48
CA ARG A 412 -10.97 -21.06 0.58
C ARG A 412 -10.46 -19.98 1.51
N SER A 413 -9.99 -20.37 2.71
CA SER A 413 -9.48 -19.42 3.71
C SER A 413 -8.30 -18.61 3.17
N ILE A 414 -7.37 -19.28 2.50
CA ILE A 414 -6.23 -18.64 1.86
C ILE A 414 -6.68 -17.77 0.68
N GLY A 415 -7.68 -18.22 -0.10
CA GLY A 415 -8.27 -17.44 -1.19
C GLY A 415 -8.88 -16.12 -0.71
N GLU A 416 -9.70 -16.18 0.33
CA GLU A 416 -10.33 -14.99 0.93
C GLU A 416 -9.29 -14.05 1.55
N LEU A 417 -8.21 -14.58 2.12
CA LEU A 417 -7.09 -13.78 2.60
C LEU A 417 -6.37 -13.05 1.47
N HIS A 418 -6.13 -13.73 0.34
CA HIS A 418 -5.52 -13.10 -0.81
C HIS A 418 -6.38 -11.96 -1.37
N GLU A 419 -7.69 -12.15 -1.47
CA GLU A 419 -8.62 -11.10 -1.89
C GLU A 419 -8.59 -9.90 -0.94
N THR A 420 -8.60 -10.15 0.37
CA THR A 420 -8.52 -9.11 1.39
C THR A 420 -7.20 -8.36 1.30
N ALA A 421 -6.08 -9.05 1.09
CA ALA A 421 -4.78 -8.42 0.96
C ALA A 421 -4.67 -7.55 -0.30
N VAL A 422 -5.14 -8.03 -1.45
CA VAL A 422 -5.17 -7.23 -2.69
C VAL A 422 -6.07 -6.01 -2.51
N SER A 423 -7.25 -6.18 -1.88
CA SER A 423 -8.16 -5.08 -1.59
C SER A 423 -7.50 -4.03 -0.67
N SER A 424 -6.75 -4.46 0.35
CA SER A 424 -6.00 -3.55 1.22
C SER A 424 -4.97 -2.73 0.43
N VAL A 425 -4.16 -3.37 -0.43
CA VAL A 425 -3.16 -2.65 -1.24
C VAL A 425 -3.83 -1.70 -2.26
N LEU A 426 -5.02 -2.05 -2.78
CA LEU A 426 -5.81 -1.13 -3.61
C LEU A 426 -6.24 0.11 -2.82
N GLN A 427 -6.77 -0.06 -1.61
CA GLN A 427 -7.13 1.06 -0.74
C GLN A 427 -5.91 1.92 -0.38
N ASP A 428 -4.77 1.28 -0.09
CA ASP A 428 -3.51 1.98 0.16
C ASP A 428 -3.07 2.80 -1.05
N SER A 429 -3.20 2.25 -2.27
CA SER A 429 -2.83 2.98 -3.50
C SER A 429 -3.72 4.20 -3.75
N GLU A 430 -5.03 4.10 -3.47
CA GLU A 430 -5.97 5.22 -3.55
C GLU A 430 -5.67 6.28 -2.49
N PHE A 431 -5.41 5.85 -1.25
CA PHE A 431 -5.02 6.75 -0.16
C PHE A 431 -3.73 7.53 -0.49
N VAL A 432 -2.70 6.84 -0.99
CA VAL A 432 -1.42 7.47 -1.38
C VAL A 432 -1.60 8.42 -2.56
N ALA A 433 -2.47 8.09 -3.53
CA ALA A 433 -2.81 8.99 -4.63
C ALA A 433 -3.53 10.25 -4.14
N SER A 434 -4.44 10.10 -3.18
CA SER A 434 -5.12 11.22 -2.52
C SER A 434 -4.13 12.11 -1.76
N LEU A 435 -3.19 11.52 -1.04
CA LEU A 435 -2.12 12.23 -0.35
C LEU A 435 -1.24 13.03 -1.33
N ALA A 436 -0.83 12.42 -2.44
CA ALA A 436 -0.02 13.09 -3.46
C ALA A 436 -0.72 14.33 -4.01
N ILE A 437 -2.02 14.24 -4.31
CA ILE A 437 -2.84 15.37 -4.77
C ILE A 437 -3.03 16.42 -3.66
N GLU A 438 -3.19 16.00 -2.41
CA GLU A 438 -3.31 16.93 -1.29
C GLU A 438 -2.04 17.78 -1.13
N LEU A 439 -0.86 17.15 -1.15
CA LEU A 439 0.42 17.83 -1.09
C LEU A 439 0.59 18.78 -2.28
N PHE A 440 0.19 18.34 -3.46
CA PHE A 440 0.23 19.14 -4.70
C PHE A 440 -0.69 20.36 -4.62
N ALA A 441 -1.97 20.17 -4.30
CA ALA A 441 -2.95 21.25 -4.27
C ALA A 441 -2.62 22.32 -3.21
N ARG A 442 -2.14 21.91 -2.02
CA ARG A 442 -1.69 22.82 -0.96
C ARG A 442 -0.46 23.62 -1.39
N ASN A 443 0.50 22.97 -2.01
CA ASN A 443 1.68 23.67 -2.49
C ASN A 443 1.32 24.73 -3.53
N LEU A 444 0.46 24.38 -4.50
CA LEU A 444 0.06 25.32 -5.55
C LEU A 444 -0.88 26.44 -5.05
N TYR A 445 -1.66 26.20 -4.00
CA TYR A 445 -2.41 27.25 -3.30
C TYR A 445 -1.48 28.36 -2.80
N GLU A 446 -0.35 28.01 -2.21
CA GLU A 446 0.62 29.03 -1.77
C GLU A 446 1.19 29.82 -2.97
N ARG A 447 1.48 29.16 -4.09
CA ARG A 447 1.96 29.86 -5.31
C ARG A 447 0.94 30.90 -5.83
N ALA A 448 -0.35 30.55 -5.81
CA ALA A 448 -1.42 31.46 -6.16
C ALA A 448 -1.52 32.64 -5.19
N ASN A 449 -1.26 32.42 -3.91
CA ASN A 449 -1.28 33.48 -2.89
C ASN A 449 -0.06 34.39 -3.02
N ASP A 450 1.12 33.84 -3.18
CA ASP A 450 2.38 34.54 -3.26
C ASP A 450 2.37 35.56 -4.41
N CYS A 451 2.00 35.16 -5.64
CA CYS A 451 1.96 36.09 -6.77
C CYS A 451 0.94 37.20 -6.54
N ARG A 452 -0.23 36.92 -5.95
CA ARG A 452 -1.27 37.90 -5.62
C ARG A 452 -0.79 38.93 -4.58
N TRP A 453 -0.04 38.43 -3.56
CA TRP A 453 0.47 39.29 -2.50
C TRP A 453 1.66 40.14 -2.98
N TRP A 454 2.60 39.58 -3.71
CA TRP A 454 3.76 40.32 -4.21
C TRP A 454 3.40 41.36 -5.27
N ALA A 455 2.31 41.14 -6.00
CA ALA A 455 1.76 42.17 -6.90
C ALA A 455 1.37 43.46 -6.20
N LEU A 456 1.18 43.46 -4.88
CA LEU A 456 0.86 44.60 -4.07
C LEU A 456 2.10 45.32 -3.50
N ASN A 457 3.32 44.88 -3.83
CA ASN A 457 4.54 45.51 -3.32
C ASN A 457 4.72 46.92 -3.89
N GLY A 458 4.94 47.88 -2.98
CA GLY A 458 5.02 49.29 -3.32
C GLY A 458 6.18 49.66 -4.25
N THR A 459 7.34 48.98 -4.11
CA THR A 459 8.51 49.18 -4.97
C THR A 459 8.26 48.68 -6.39
N LEU A 460 7.66 47.47 -6.52
CA LEU A 460 7.32 46.90 -7.83
C LEU A 460 6.30 47.76 -8.57
N ALA A 461 5.24 48.20 -7.87
CA ALA A 461 4.25 49.11 -8.44
C ALA A 461 4.86 50.50 -8.78
N GLY A 462 5.77 50.99 -7.93
CA GLY A 462 6.49 52.26 -8.17
C GLY A 462 7.38 52.18 -9.40
N THR A 463 8.10 51.08 -9.61
CA THR A 463 8.95 50.86 -10.79
C THR A 463 8.12 50.87 -12.07
N LEU A 464 6.99 50.16 -12.10
CA LEU A 464 6.09 50.13 -13.26
C LEU A 464 5.41 51.49 -13.51
N ALA A 465 5.19 52.30 -12.46
CA ALA A 465 4.61 53.63 -12.55
C ALA A 465 5.66 54.73 -12.84
N GLY A 466 6.94 54.41 -12.96
CA GLY A 466 8.03 55.35 -13.18
C GLY A 466 8.25 56.33 -12.01
N ARG A 467 8.02 55.92 -10.76
CA ARG A 467 8.22 56.73 -9.57
C ARG A 467 9.70 56.98 -9.31
N GLU A 468 10.05 58.19 -8.88
CA GLU A 468 11.41 58.55 -8.50
C GLU A 468 11.93 57.64 -7.36
N GLY A 469 13.11 57.03 -7.51
CA GLY A 469 13.71 56.11 -6.57
C GLY A 469 13.22 54.65 -6.69
N CYS A 470 12.34 54.35 -7.65
CA CYS A 470 11.85 53.00 -7.97
C CYS A 470 12.28 52.65 -9.40
N ASP A 471 13.49 52.17 -9.58
CA ASP A 471 14.01 51.73 -10.87
C ASP A 471 14.00 50.18 -11.00
N ALA A 472 14.37 49.70 -12.21
CA ALA A 472 14.45 48.27 -12.47
C ALA A 472 15.42 47.55 -11.54
N LYS A 473 16.49 48.18 -11.07
CA LYS A 473 17.47 47.66 -10.15
C LYS A 473 16.88 47.48 -8.75
N ALA A 474 16.10 48.47 -8.28
CA ALA A 474 15.38 48.36 -7.01
C ALA A 474 14.34 47.25 -7.05
N ALA A 475 13.60 47.12 -8.17
CA ALA A 475 12.67 46.00 -8.36
C ALA A 475 13.39 44.63 -8.35
N SER A 476 14.50 44.47 -9.09
CA SER A 476 15.29 43.24 -9.09
C SER A 476 15.82 42.91 -7.71
N ALA A 477 16.26 43.86 -6.90
CA ALA A 477 16.69 43.63 -5.53
C ALA A 477 15.56 43.09 -4.64
N VAL A 478 14.35 43.61 -4.76
CA VAL A 478 13.16 43.09 -4.08
C VAL A 478 12.84 41.68 -4.53
N LEU A 479 12.82 41.42 -5.83
CA LEU A 479 12.51 40.07 -6.37
C LEU A 479 13.58 39.06 -5.96
N THR A 480 14.86 39.41 -5.96
CA THR A 480 15.96 38.57 -5.52
C THR A 480 15.83 38.21 -4.03
N HIS A 481 15.53 39.20 -3.19
CA HIS A 481 15.31 38.98 -1.77
C HIS A 481 14.15 38.02 -1.52
N ILE A 482 13.03 38.18 -2.20
CA ILE A 482 11.89 37.25 -2.13
C ILE A 482 12.30 35.88 -2.58
N ASN A 483 12.99 35.73 -3.70
CA ASN A 483 13.40 34.42 -4.23
C ASN A 483 14.40 33.69 -3.33
N GLN A 484 15.19 34.41 -2.55
CA GLN A 484 16.09 33.83 -1.52
C GLN A 484 15.33 33.29 -0.30
N LEU A 485 14.19 33.89 0.03
CA LEU A 485 13.33 33.42 1.13
C LEU A 485 12.52 32.19 0.74
N TYR A 486 12.14 32.05 -0.52
CA TYR A 486 11.28 30.99 -1.04
C TYR A 486 12.02 30.14 -2.08
N THR A 487 12.63 29.06 -1.64
CA THR A 487 13.49 28.18 -2.46
C THR A 487 12.74 27.35 -3.50
N VAL A 488 11.41 27.44 -3.52
CA VAL A 488 10.53 26.70 -4.43
C VAL A 488 10.36 27.36 -5.80
N TYR A 489 10.89 28.58 -5.99
CA TYR A 489 10.81 29.31 -7.25
C TYR A 489 12.13 29.25 -8.02
N HIS A 490 12.01 28.92 -9.30
CA HIS A 490 13.13 29.05 -10.22
C HIS A 490 13.49 30.56 -10.42
N SER A 491 12.49 31.41 -10.67
CA SER A 491 12.66 32.84 -10.77
C SER A 491 11.34 33.58 -10.52
N ILE A 492 11.46 34.92 -10.32
CA ILE A 492 10.31 35.81 -10.21
C ILE A 492 10.52 36.91 -11.21
N VAL A 493 9.48 37.27 -11.97
CA VAL A 493 9.54 38.20 -13.09
C VAL A 493 8.53 39.32 -12.91
N LEU A 494 8.95 40.58 -13.14
CA LEU A 494 8.10 41.78 -13.25
C LEU A 494 7.99 42.16 -14.70
N PHE A 495 6.81 42.45 -15.23
CA PHE A 495 6.58 42.90 -16.60
C PHE A 495 5.55 44.01 -16.67
N ASP A 496 5.64 44.81 -17.74
CA ASP A 496 4.78 46.00 -18.01
C ASP A 496 3.48 45.63 -18.78
N VAL A 497 2.68 46.62 -19.11
CA VAL A 497 1.42 46.45 -19.86
C VAL A 497 1.63 46.00 -21.31
N GLU A 498 2.80 46.29 -21.90
CA GLU A 498 3.23 45.82 -23.21
C GLU A 498 3.77 44.39 -23.15
N ARG A 499 3.71 43.76 -21.95
CA ARG A 499 4.27 42.43 -21.65
C ARG A 499 5.79 42.36 -21.81
N ARG A 500 6.52 43.47 -21.59
CA ARG A 500 7.99 43.50 -21.58
C ARG A 500 8.49 43.21 -20.17
N VAL A 501 9.51 42.38 -20.07
CA VAL A 501 10.19 42.11 -18.81
C VAL A 501 10.89 43.36 -18.31
N VAL A 502 10.57 43.83 -17.12
CA VAL A 502 11.15 45.02 -16.47
C VAL A 502 12.24 44.63 -15.47
N ALA A 503 12.02 43.54 -14.71
CA ALA A 503 12.97 43.05 -13.71
C ALA A 503 12.84 41.53 -13.52
N THR A 504 13.94 40.89 -13.11
CA THR A 504 13.99 39.46 -12.77
C THR A 504 14.69 39.25 -11.43
N SER A 505 14.40 38.16 -10.72
CA SER A 505 15.06 37.80 -9.46
C SER A 505 16.45 37.17 -9.65
N ARG A 506 16.80 36.75 -10.86
CA ARG A 506 18.03 36.05 -11.18
C ARG A 506 18.97 36.83 -12.06
N GLU A 507 20.25 36.81 -11.71
CA GLU A 507 21.30 37.51 -12.50
C GLU A 507 21.49 36.91 -13.91
N ASP A 508 21.38 35.56 -14.03
CA ASP A 508 21.52 34.85 -15.31
C ASP A 508 20.37 35.15 -16.30
N GLN A 509 19.26 35.69 -15.83
CA GLN A 509 18.10 36.09 -16.64
C GLN A 509 18.03 37.58 -16.99
N GLN A 510 19.07 38.35 -16.66
CA GLN A 510 19.10 39.79 -17.02
C GLN A 510 19.01 40.03 -18.54
N HIS A 511 19.44 39.07 -19.36
CA HIS A 511 19.32 39.11 -20.81
C HIS A 511 17.87 39.12 -21.32
N LEU A 512 16.90 38.69 -20.48
CA LEU A 512 15.47 38.73 -20.79
C LEU A 512 14.82 40.08 -20.52
N ILE A 513 15.49 41.00 -19.82
CA ILE A 513 14.97 42.34 -19.55
C ILE A 513 14.78 43.10 -20.87
N GLY A 514 13.61 43.70 -21.07
CA GLY A 514 13.17 44.35 -22.29
C GLY A 514 12.57 43.40 -23.33
N ALA A 515 12.76 42.09 -23.19
CA ALA A 515 12.13 41.10 -24.07
C ALA A 515 10.61 41.06 -23.85
N ARG A 516 9.87 40.80 -24.91
CA ARG A 516 8.42 40.66 -24.86
C ARG A 516 8.09 39.21 -24.50
N ILE A 517 7.11 39.06 -23.62
CA ILE A 517 6.56 37.75 -23.22
C ILE A 517 5.46 37.34 -24.20
N ASP A 518 5.71 36.34 -25.01
CA ASP A 518 4.75 35.84 -26.01
C ASP A 518 3.79 34.78 -25.45
N GLU A 519 4.09 34.18 -24.29
CA GLU A 519 3.26 33.21 -23.61
C GLU A 519 1.92 33.83 -23.18
N SER A 520 0.81 33.07 -23.34
CA SER A 520 -0.57 33.57 -23.13
C SER A 520 -0.84 34.04 -21.71
N TRP A 521 -0.21 33.43 -20.70
CA TRP A 521 -0.42 33.77 -19.29
C TRP A 521 -0.16 35.26 -18.97
N ALA A 522 0.78 35.91 -19.66
CA ALA A 522 1.03 37.33 -19.44
C ALA A 522 -0.15 38.21 -19.90
N GLY A 523 -0.82 37.84 -20.99
CA GLY A 523 -2.06 38.46 -21.43
C GLY A 523 -3.22 38.20 -20.48
N ASP A 524 -3.36 36.94 -20.04
CA ASP A 524 -4.40 36.52 -19.08
C ASP A 524 -4.24 37.30 -17.76
N THR A 525 -2.99 37.51 -17.30
CA THR A 525 -2.69 38.30 -16.11
C THR A 525 -3.21 39.72 -16.21
N LEU A 526 -2.95 40.42 -17.34
CA LEU A 526 -3.38 41.82 -17.53
C LEU A 526 -4.91 41.94 -17.63
N GLY A 527 -5.60 40.88 -17.99
CA GLY A 527 -7.07 40.76 -18.04
C GLY A 527 -7.76 40.55 -16.70
N LEU A 528 -7.03 40.32 -15.62
CA LEU A 528 -7.62 40.06 -14.28
C LEU A 528 -8.35 41.31 -13.77
N VAL A 529 -9.53 41.12 -13.19
CA VAL A 529 -10.44 42.20 -12.80
C VAL A 529 -10.03 42.86 -11.49
N ASP A 530 -9.52 42.09 -10.53
CA ASP A 530 -9.22 42.56 -9.17
C ASP A 530 -7.88 42.01 -8.64
N SER A 531 -7.54 42.35 -7.41
CA SER A 531 -6.31 41.93 -6.75
C SER A 531 -6.39 40.50 -6.16
N GLN A 532 -7.56 39.88 -6.22
CA GLN A 532 -7.75 38.47 -5.75
C GLN A 532 -7.58 37.47 -6.89
N GLY A 533 -7.65 37.93 -8.15
CA GLY A 533 -7.43 37.12 -9.33
C GLY A 533 -5.96 36.73 -9.52
N TYR A 534 -5.73 35.56 -10.09
CA TYR A 534 -4.43 35.08 -10.56
C TYR A 534 -4.59 34.34 -11.88
N ALA A 535 -3.51 34.31 -12.68
CA ALA A 535 -3.46 33.50 -13.89
C ALA A 535 -2.43 32.36 -13.70
N VAL A 536 -2.66 31.23 -14.34
CA VAL A 536 -1.76 30.05 -14.32
C VAL A 536 -1.44 29.66 -15.75
N SER A 537 -0.16 29.48 -16.08
CA SER A 537 0.24 28.95 -17.39
C SER A 537 -0.19 27.50 -17.55
N LYS A 538 -0.28 27.05 -18.80
CA LYS A 538 -0.28 25.61 -19.06
C LYS A 538 1.09 25.05 -18.68
N PHE A 539 1.11 23.80 -18.19
CA PHE A 539 2.36 23.11 -17.91
C PHE A 539 3.12 22.88 -19.23
N GLY A 540 4.33 23.39 -19.31
CA GLY A 540 5.15 23.31 -20.51
C GLY A 540 6.49 24.04 -20.39
N PRO A 541 7.36 23.95 -21.41
CA PRO A 541 8.66 24.61 -21.41
C PRO A 541 8.49 26.14 -21.40
N SER A 542 9.34 26.83 -20.67
CA SER A 542 9.38 28.31 -20.63
C SER A 542 10.81 28.82 -20.59
N ALA A 543 11.07 29.91 -21.29
CA ALA A 543 12.37 30.59 -21.28
C ALA A 543 12.76 31.05 -19.86
N PHE A 544 11.78 31.31 -18.99
CA PHE A 544 12.01 31.70 -17.59
C PHE A 544 12.41 30.52 -16.68
N ALA A 545 12.32 29.28 -17.17
CA ALA A 545 12.76 28.06 -16.49
C ALA A 545 13.88 27.36 -17.26
N ALA A 546 14.72 28.08 -18.00
CA ALA A 546 15.77 27.50 -18.85
C ALA A 546 15.24 26.40 -19.81
N ASP A 547 14.10 26.69 -20.46
CA ASP A 547 13.36 25.78 -21.35
C ASP A 547 12.85 24.49 -20.71
N GLN A 548 12.90 24.38 -19.39
CA GLN A 548 12.27 23.27 -18.67
C GLN A 548 10.76 23.49 -18.53
N ALA A 549 10.03 22.38 -18.45
CA ALA A 549 8.59 22.43 -18.23
C ALA A 549 8.28 22.91 -16.81
N THR A 550 7.40 23.90 -16.72
CA THR A 550 7.03 24.54 -15.45
C THR A 550 5.58 25.01 -15.45
N LEU A 551 5.13 25.47 -14.28
CA LEU A 551 3.91 26.26 -14.08
C LEU A 551 4.32 27.69 -13.67
N ILE A 552 3.69 28.69 -14.28
CA ILE A 552 3.89 30.10 -13.96
C ILE A 552 2.59 30.67 -13.38
N TYR A 553 2.64 31.10 -12.13
CA TYR A 553 1.55 31.80 -11.45
C TYR A 553 1.80 33.30 -11.53
N SER A 554 0.78 34.06 -11.85
CA SER A 554 0.95 35.50 -12.06
C SER A 554 -0.26 36.31 -11.60
N ALA A 555 -0.02 37.55 -11.16
CA ALA A 555 -1.04 38.46 -10.71
C ALA A 555 -0.77 39.88 -11.21
N THR A 556 -1.85 40.64 -11.39
CA THR A 556 -1.78 42.02 -11.92
C THR A 556 -1.24 43.00 -10.90
N VAL A 557 -0.22 43.78 -11.25
CA VAL A 557 0.21 44.94 -10.50
C VAL A 557 -0.66 46.12 -10.93
N ARG A 558 -1.24 46.83 -9.96
CA ARG A 558 -2.18 47.94 -10.21
C ARG A 558 -1.63 49.25 -9.76
N GLY A 559 -1.92 50.32 -10.53
CA GLY A 559 -1.65 51.69 -10.17
C GLY A 559 -2.58 52.25 -9.10
N ALA A 560 -2.38 53.49 -8.71
CA ALA A 560 -3.23 54.20 -7.75
C ALA A 560 -4.68 54.35 -8.25
N ASP A 561 -4.90 54.36 -9.54
CA ASP A 561 -6.20 54.41 -10.23
C ASP A 561 -6.85 53.02 -10.35
N ARG A 562 -6.27 51.97 -9.74
CA ARG A 562 -6.66 50.57 -9.80
C ARG A 562 -6.58 49.94 -11.20
N ARG A 563 -6.02 50.62 -12.21
CA ARG A 563 -5.79 50.01 -13.52
C ARG A 563 -4.54 49.15 -13.50
N ALA A 564 -4.51 48.16 -14.37
CA ALA A 564 -3.34 47.31 -14.56
C ALA A 564 -2.19 48.16 -15.14
N ILE A 565 -1.03 48.11 -14.48
CA ILE A 565 0.20 48.76 -14.92
C ILE A 565 1.29 47.74 -15.25
N GLY A 566 1.02 46.47 -15.10
CA GLY A 566 1.88 45.35 -15.38
C GLY A 566 1.47 44.11 -14.57
N GLY A 567 2.39 43.17 -14.44
CA GLY A 567 2.18 41.96 -13.65
C GLY A 567 3.45 41.43 -13.00
N VAL A 568 3.29 40.67 -11.95
CA VAL A 568 4.34 39.84 -11.33
C VAL A 568 4.03 38.37 -11.58
N ALA A 569 5.06 37.64 -11.97
CA ALA A 569 4.95 36.17 -12.22
C ALA A 569 5.98 35.43 -11.42
N VAL A 570 5.55 34.31 -10.82
CA VAL A 570 6.39 33.37 -10.09
C VAL A 570 6.55 32.11 -10.94
N VAL A 571 7.79 31.80 -11.27
CA VAL A 571 8.16 30.60 -12.07
C VAL A 571 8.47 29.50 -11.12
N PHE A 572 7.60 28.50 -11.06
CA PHE A 572 7.71 27.40 -10.11
C PHE A 572 8.83 26.43 -10.51
N ASP A 573 9.68 25.95 -9.58
CA ASP A 573 10.63 24.88 -9.86
C ASP A 573 9.90 23.53 -9.89
N ALA A 574 9.12 23.32 -10.95
CA ALA A 574 8.20 22.22 -11.05
C ALA A 574 8.92 20.86 -11.07
N CYS A 575 10.04 20.72 -11.77
CA CYS A 575 10.75 19.45 -11.89
C CYS A 575 11.21 18.92 -10.53
N THR A 576 11.82 19.75 -9.72
CA THR A 576 12.33 19.38 -8.41
C THR A 576 11.21 19.16 -7.40
N GLN A 577 10.29 20.10 -7.33
CA GLN A 577 9.25 20.12 -6.29
C GLN A 577 8.19 19.05 -6.53
N LEU A 578 7.71 18.86 -7.76
CA LEU A 578 6.71 17.83 -8.06
C LEU A 578 7.25 16.43 -7.81
N LYS A 579 8.51 16.19 -8.16
CA LYS A 579 9.15 14.88 -7.89
C LYS A 579 9.29 14.63 -6.39
N ALA A 580 9.71 15.64 -5.63
CA ALA A 580 9.83 15.55 -4.18
C ALA A 580 8.45 15.24 -3.53
N MET A 581 7.38 15.93 -3.94
CA MET A 581 6.03 15.69 -3.42
C MET A 581 5.54 14.27 -3.71
N LEU A 582 5.78 13.75 -4.93
CA LEU A 582 5.40 12.39 -5.29
C LEU A 582 6.20 11.35 -4.47
N VAL A 583 7.51 11.56 -4.33
CA VAL A 583 8.36 10.65 -3.52
C VAL A 583 7.91 10.67 -2.06
N ASP A 584 7.65 11.85 -1.50
CA ASP A 584 7.25 12.01 -0.10
C ASP A 584 5.87 11.39 0.20
N ALA A 585 4.98 11.34 -0.80
CA ALA A 585 3.68 10.68 -0.67
C ALA A 585 3.77 9.14 -0.67
N LEU A 586 4.78 8.58 -1.36
CA LEU A 586 4.93 7.13 -1.50
C LEU A 586 5.35 6.46 -0.17
N PRO A 587 5.05 5.15 0.00
CA PRO A 587 5.46 4.41 1.18
C PRO A 587 6.98 4.30 1.33
N HIS A 588 7.48 4.46 2.55
CA HIS A 588 8.89 4.35 2.90
C HIS A 588 9.11 3.26 3.97
N ASP A 589 10.32 2.71 4.01
CA ASP A 589 10.74 1.79 5.06
C ASP A 589 11.11 2.51 6.37
N GLU A 590 11.48 1.75 7.40
CA GLU A 590 11.88 2.29 8.72
C GLU A 590 13.09 3.24 8.67
N HIS A 591 13.87 3.18 7.60
CA HIS A 591 15.06 4.02 7.38
C HIS A 591 14.76 5.24 6.50
N GLY A 592 13.50 5.45 6.11
CA GLY A 592 13.09 6.54 5.24
C GLY A 592 13.44 6.34 3.76
N LYS A 593 13.77 5.11 3.34
CA LYS A 593 13.99 4.76 1.94
C LYS A 593 12.68 4.34 1.29
N LEU A 594 12.43 4.81 0.06
CA LEU A 594 11.27 4.42 -0.73
C LEU A 594 11.18 2.89 -0.86
N LEU A 595 10.01 2.34 -0.60
CA LEU A 595 9.76 0.90 -0.77
C LEU A 595 9.94 0.49 -2.24
N ALA A 596 10.65 -0.62 -2.43
CA ALA A 596 11.01 -1.11 -3.76
C ALA A 596 9.76 -1.38 -4.63
N GLY A 597 9.79 -0.88 -5.87
CA GLY A 597 8.71 -1.07 -6.83
C GLY A 597 7.54 -0.08 -6.70
N CYS A 598 7.48 0.74 -5.63
CA CYS A 598 6.49 1.81 -5.51
C CYS A 598 6.84 2.95 -6.46
N LYS A 599 5.87 3.40 -7.27
CA LYS A 599 6.06 4.43 -8.29
C LYS A 599 4.86 5.37 -8.32
N ALA A 600 5.07 6.60 -8.80
CA ALA A 600 4.00 7.56 -9.00
C ALA A 600 4.23 8.41 -10.25
N VAL A 601 3.13 8.82 -10.89
CA VAL A 601 3.11 9.72 -12.04
C VAL A 601 2.06 10.79 -11.81
N LEU A 602 2.40 12.03 -12.15
CA LEU A 602 1.48 13.15 -12.15
C LEU A 602 1.18 13.56 -13.60
N PHE A 603 -0.08 13.67 -13.93
CA PHE A 603 -0.56 14.11 -15.24
C PHE A 603 -1.24 15.47 -15.14
N ASP A 604 -1.16 16.26 -16.22
CA ASP A 604 -1.97 17.45 -16.35
C ASP A 604 -3.44 17.12 -16.72
N ARG A 605 -4.27 18.14 -16.83
CA ARG A 605 -5.68 17.99 -17.22
C ARG A 605 -5.87 17.31 -18.59
N ASP A 606 -4.90 17.50 -19.50
CA ASP A 606 -4.92 16.97 -20.86
C ASP A 606 -4.34 15.56 -20.96
N GLY A 607 -3.89 14.96 -19.83
CA GLY A 607 -3.30 13.62 -19.76
C GLY A 607 -1.81 13.58 -20.14
N ARG A 608 -1.11 14.73 -20.19
CA ARG A 608 0.33 14.77 -20.39
C ARG A 608 1.06 14.57 -19.07
N VAL A 609 2.18 13.87 -19.12
CA VAL A 609 3.01 13.65 -17.93
C VAL A 609 3.64 14.97 -17.49
N MET A 610 3.38 15.37 -16.26
CA MET A 610 4.05 16.49 -15.60
C MET A 610 5.32 16.04 -14.89
N CYS A 611 5.25 14.92 -14.18
CA CYS A 611 6.36 14.36 -13.44
C CYS A 611 6.14 12.87 -13.18
N ALA A 612 7.23 12.10 -13.10
CA ALA A 612 7.23 10.70 -12.68
C ALA A 612 8.39 10.44 -11.72
N THR A 613 8.18 9.56 -10.76
CA THR A 613 9.24 9.16 -9.82
C THR A 613 10.27 8.23 -10.46
N ASP A 614 9.88 7.51 -11.52
CA ASP A 614 10.71 6.57 -12.26
C ASP A 614 10.56 6.82 -13.78
N SER A 615 11.68 7.06 -14.46
CA SER A 615 11.72 7.34 -15.91
C SER A 615 11.16 6.18 -16.75
N SER A 616 11.29 4.93 -16.26
CA SER A 616 10.78 3.74 -16.97
C SER A 616 9.27 3.81 -17.24
N LEU A 617 8.52 4.58 -16.46
CA LEU A 617 7.07 4.79 -16.67
C LEU A 617 6.78 5.68 -17.88
N THR A 618 7.71 6.52 -18.26
CA THR A 618 7.54 7.52 -19.36
C THR A 618 8.20 7.09 -20.67
N GLU A 619 9.09 6.11 -20.63
CA GLU A 619 9.83 5.62 -21.81
C GLU A 619 8.98 4.69 -22.70
N SER A 620 7.97 4.02 -22.16
CA SER A 620 7.11 3.09 -22.88
C SER A 620 5.74 3.71 -23.16
N ALA A 621 5.40 3.86 -24.44
CA ALA A 621 4.07 4.31 -24.87
C ALA A 621 2.97 3.36 -24.40
N GLU A 622 3.22 2.03 -24.39
CA GLU A 622 2.29 1.01 -23.90
C GLU A 622 2.02 1.18 -22.38
N THR A 623 3.07 1.47 -21.61
CA THR A 623 2.95 1.74 -20.18
C THR A 623 2.09 2.98 -19.93
N LEU A 624 2.36 4.07 -20.63
CA LEU A 624 1.58 5.32 -20.50
C LEU A 624 0.11 5.12 -20.91
N GLU A 625 -0.15 4.36 -21.98
CA GLU A 625 -1.53 4.04 -22.38
C GLU A 625 -2.24 3.21 -21.32
N THR A 626 -1.57 2.22 -20.74
CA THR A 626 -2.13 1.34 -19.69
C THR A 626 -2.46 2.14 -18.42
N ILE A 627 -1.60 3.08 -18.03
CA ILE A 627 -1.81 3.99 -16.90
C ILE A 627 -2.91 4.99 -17.26
N GLY A 628 -2.85 5.57 -18.47
CA GLY A 628 -3.76 6.63 -18.95
C GLY A 628 -5.22 6.20 -19.06
N ARG A 629 -5.51 4.92 -19.33
CA ARG A 629 -6.89 4.38 -19.39
C ARG A 629 -7.68 4.57 -18.07
N ASN A 630 -7.00 4.78 -16.95
CA ASN A 630 -7.63 4.97 -15.65
C ASN A 630 -7.82 6.45 -15.26
N LEU A 631 -7.40 7.38 -16.10
CA LEU A 631 -7.49 8.81 -15.80
C LEU A 631 -8.92 9.36 -15.76
N THR A 632 -9.93 8.58 -16.11
CA THR A 632 -11.33 9.04 -16.20
C THR A 632 -12.09 9.00 -14.88
N SER A 633 -11.59 8.28 -13.86
CA SER A 633 -12.26 8.14 -12.56
C SER A 633 -11.26 8.06 -11.42
N ASN A 634 -11.62 8.62 -10.26
CA ASN A 634 -10.93 8.37 -9.00
C ASN A 634 -11.18 6.93 -8.54
N GLY A 635 -10.25 6.35 -7.80
CA GLY A 635 -10.35 5.00 -7.25
C GLY A 635 -9.10 4.17 -7.52
N ALA A 636 -9.20 2.86 -7.28
CA ALA A 636 -8.07 1.95 -7.44
C ALA A 636 -8.42 0.74 -8.32
N THR A 637 -7.45 0.19 -9.04
CA THR A 637 -7.62 -0.97 -9.94
C THR A 637 -6.32 -1.74 -10.07
N VAL A 638 -6.40 -3.04 -10.45
CA VAL A 638 -5.21 -3.85 -10.74
C VAL A 638 -4.84 -3.74 -12.21
N ARG A 639 -3.56 -3.53 -12.50
CA ARG A 639 -3.02 -3.50 -13.87
C ARG A 639 -1.69 -4.25 -13.95
N ARG A 640 -1.44 -4.80 -15.15
CA ARG A 640 -0.17 -5.43 -15.49
C ARG A 640 0.70 -4.42 -16.24
N ILE A 641 1.90 -4.17 -15.75
CA ILE A 641 2.87 -3.25 -16.33
C ILE A 641 4.25 -3.90 -16.26
N GLY A 642 4.94 -4.01 -17.39
CA GLY A 642 6.31 -4.52 -17.45
C GLY A 642 6.52 -5.90 -16.81
N GLY A 643 5.56 -6.83 -16.94
CA GLY A 643 5.68 -8.17 -16.35
C GLY A 643 5.37 -8.24 -14.83
N GLN A 644 4.84 -7.17 -14.25
CA GLN A 644 4.44 -7.12 -12.85
C GLN A 644 3.01 -6.61 -12.71
N TYR A 645 2.28 -7.11 -11.70
CA TYR A 645 0.98 -6.59 -11.31
C TYR A 645 1.14 -5.46 -10.31
N TYR A 646 0.38 -4.38 -10.53
CA TYR A 646 0.32 -3.21 -9.66
C TYR A 646 -1.12 -2.91 -9.24
N ALA A 647 -1.28 -2.46 -8.01
CA ALA A 647 -2.45 -1.70 -7.59
C ALA A 647 -2.24 -0.24 -8.04
N LEU A 648 -3.12 0.26 -8.90
CA LEU A 648 -3.12 1.64 -9.38
C LEU A 648 -4.18 2.42 -8.62
N GLY A 649 -3.75 3.37 -7.78
CA GLY A 649 -4.63 4.38 -7.20
C GLY A 649 -4.62 5.64 -8.03
N THR A 650 -5.77 6.24 -8.28
CA THR A 650 -5.93 7.46 -9.09
C THR A 650 -6.73 8.50 -8.33
N GLN A 651 -6.23 9.72 -8.28
CA GLN A 651 -6.92 10.86 -7.68
C GLN A 651 -6.74 12.12 -8.53
N THR A 652 -7.82 12.91 -8.66
CA THR A 652 -7.85 14.17 -9.41
C THR A 652 -7.79 15.34 -8.45
N ASP A 653 -7.02 16.38 -8.81
CA ASP A 653 -6.96 17.65 -8.13
C ASP A 653 -8.29 18.40 -8.23
N THR A 654 -8.92 18.66 -7.09
CA THR A 654 -10.16 19.44 -6.94
C THR A 654 -9.91 20.80 -6.29
N GLY A 655 -8.63 21.14 -6.07
CA GLY A 655 -8.20 22.37 -5.43
C GLY A 655 -8.14 22.29 -3.91
N TYR A 656 -7.77 23.43 -3.32
CA TYR A 656 -7.66 23.58 -1.87
C TYR A 656 -8.06 25.02 -1.49
N ARG A 657 -8.99 25.22 -0.58
CA ARG A 657 -9.56 26.51 -0.17
C ARG A 657 -10.01 27.33 -1.40
N GLU A 658 -9.47 28.55 -1.58
CA GLU A 658 -9.78 29.43 -2.71
C GLU A 658 -9.06 29.05 -4.01
N TYR A 659 -8.14 28.11 -3.97
CA TYR A 659 -7.44 27.60 -5.14
C TYR A 659 -8.27 26.53 -5.84
N ALA A 660 -8.72 26.82 -7.05
CA ALA A 660 -9.64 25.93 -7.79
C ALA A 660 -8.96 24.65 -8.33
N GLY A 661 -7.63 24.53 -8.22
CA GLY A 661 -6.88 23.44 -8.83
C GLY A 661 -6.65 23.63 -10.33
N ILE A 662 -5.73 22.87 -10.90
CA ILE A 662 -5.49 22.83 -12.36
C ILE A 662 -6.05 21.58 -13.01
N GLY A 663 -6.72 20.68 -12.23
CA GLY A 663 -7.25 19.42 -12.72
C GLY A 663 -6.16 18.38 -12.99
N ALA A 664 -5.01 18.49 -12.34
CA ALA A 664 -3.95 17.48 -12.40
C ALA A 664 -4.42 16.15 -11.78
N ARG A 665 -3.78 15.04 -12.17
CA ARG A 665 -4.12 13.71 -11.70
C ARG A 665 -2.88 12.95 -11.27
N ALA A 666 -2.89 12.45 -10.04
CA ALA A 666 -1.86 11.54 -9.55
C ALA A 666 -2.29 10.10 -9.78
N VAL A 667 -1.36 9.29 -10.28
CA VAL A 667 -1.49 7.83 -10.38
C VAL A 667 -0.35 7.22 -9.61
N VAL A 668 -0.70 6.40 -8.63
CA VAL A 668 0.23 5.69 -7.75
C VAL A 668 0.20 4.20 -8.08
N LEU A 669 1.36 3.59 -8.16
CA LEU A 669 1.56 2.19 -8.48
C LEU A 669 2.21 1.49 -7.29
N LEU A 670 1.48 0.59 -6.63
CA LEU A 670 2.01 -0.27 -5.57
C LEU A 670 2.14 -1.71 -6.09
N PRO A 671 3.31 -2.38 -5.93
CA PRO A 671 3.53 -3.70 -6.50
C PRO A 671 2.70 -4.76 -5.77
N LEU A 672 2.05 -5.65 -6.53
CA LEU A 672 1.28 -6.80 -6.03
C LEU A 672 2.01 -8.13 -6.22
N GLY A 673 2.81 -8.26 -7.26
CA GLY A 673 3.56 -9.49 -7.57
C GLY A 673 3.97 -9.58 -9.03
N ALA A 674 4.94 -10.44 -9.33
CA ALA A 674 5.39 -10.68 -10.70
C ALA A 674 4.38 -11.55 -11.46
N VAL A 675 4.27 -11.30 -12.77
CA VAL A 675 3.53 -12.20 -13.68
C VAL A 675 4.34 -13.48 -13.83
N PRO A 676 3.76 -14.67 -13.61
CA PRO A 676 4.46 -15.92 -13.84
C PRO A 676 4.94 -15.99 -15.31
N GLU A 677 6.19 -16.39 -15.52
CA GLU A 677 6.66 -16.68 -16.89
C GLU A 677 5.77 -17.78 -17.48
N ARG A 678 5.24 -17.54 -18.70
CA ARG A 678 4.43 -18.52 -19.46
C ARG A 678 5.27 -19.71 -19.87
N GLY A 679 5.71 -20.51 -18.92
CA GLY A 679 6.45 -21.75 -19.12
C GLY A 679 6.01 -22.85 -18.19
N VAL A 680 5.25 -22.50 -17.13
CA VAL A 680 4.58 -23.49 -16.29
C VAL A 680 3.17 -23.66 -16.85
N GLU A 681 3.04 -24.62 -17.78
CA GLU A 681 1.75 -25.06 -18.27
C GLU A 681 0.77 -25.22 -17.09
N GLN A 682 -0.43 -24.66 -17.27
CA GLN A 682 -1.53 -24.88 -16.37
C GLN A 682 -1.61 -26.40 -16.11
N ARG A 683 -1.22 -26.81 -14.89
CA ARG A 683 -1.52 -28.18 -14.44
C ARG A 683 -3.02 -28.37 -14.70
N ARG A 684 -3.37 -29.17 -15.68
CA ARG A 684 -4.74 -29.61 -15.83
C ARG A 684 -5.09 -30.31 -14.52
N PRO A 685 -6.14 -29.87 -13.80
CA PRO A 685 -6.58 -30.62 -12.63
C PRO A 685 -6.82 -32.04 -13.09
N LEU A 686 -6.11 -33.01 -12.47
CA LEU A 686 -6.31 -34.41 -12.74
C LEU A 686 -7.79 -34.71 -12.49
N PRO A 687 -8.50 -35.38 -13.43
CA PRO A 687 -9.91 -35.68 -13.27
C PRO A 687 -10.09 -36.49 -11.98
N GLN A 688 -10.98 -36.03 -11.11
CA GLN A 688 -11.30 -36.74 -9.87
C GLN A 688 -12.12 -37.97 -10.20
N CYS A 689 -11.59 -39.14 -9.84
CA CYS A 689 -12.27 -40.40 -9.98
C CYS A 689 -13.23 -40.58 -8.79
N THR A 690 -14.52 -40.26 -8.95
CA THR A 690 -15.54 -40.56 -7.95
C THR A 690 -16.38 -41.74 -8.42
N ALA A 691 -16.17 -42.93 -7.79
CA ALA A 691 -17.00 -44.10 -8.02
C ALA A 691 -18.42 -43.89 -7.46
N THR A 692 -19.42 -43.80 -8.32
CA THR A 692 -20.83 -43.84 -7.96
C THR A 692 -21.30 -45.31 -8.08
N ARG A 693 -21.84 -45.82 -6.97
CA ARG A 693 -22.42 -47.14 -6.83
C ARG A 693 -23.75 -47.18 -7.61
N ASN A 694 -23.80 -47.87 -8.75
CA ASN A 694 -25.05 -48.32 -9.32
C ASN A 694 -25.24 -49.79 -9.05
N ASP A 695 -26.39 -50.08 -8.45
CA ASP A 695 -26.90 -51.36 -8.08
C ASP A 695 -27.17 -52.20 -9.34
N HIS A 696 -26.26 -53.11 -9.75
CA HIS A 696 -26.54 -54.10 -10.78
C HIS A 696 -25.83 -55.41 -10.44
N SER A 697 -26.63 -56.45 -10.38
CA SER A 697 -26.42 -57.87 -10.50
C SER A 697 -24.99 -58.42 -10.54
N ARG A 698 -24.72 -59.50 -9.76
CA ARG A 698 -23.52 -60.31 -9.69
C ARG A 698 -22.90 -60.63 -11.07
N HIS A 699 -22.08 -59.73 -11.58
CA HIS A 699 -21.18 -59.98 -12.68
C HIS A 699 -19.76 -60.10 -12.13
N ASP A 700 -18.88 -60.72 -12.88
CA ASP A 700 -17.45 -60.86 -12.58
C ASP A 700 -16.82 -59.48 -12.41
N MET A 701 -16.68 -59.02 -11.15
CA MET A 701 -16.14 -57.69 -10.77
C MET A 701 -14.64 -57.86 -10.54
N ARG A 702 -13.84 -57.02 -11.20
CA ARG A 702 -12.40 -56.94 -11.03
C ARG A 702 -12.03 -55.62 -10.31
N GLU A 703 -11.23 -55.76 -9.28
CA GLU A 703 -10.78 -54.61 -8.50
C GLU A 703 -9.43 -54.07 -9.03
N TYR A 704 -9.38 -52.79 -9.26
CA TYR A 704 -8.21 -52.09 -9.79
C TYR A 704 -7.78 -50.99 -8.85
N THR A 705 -6.48 -50.75 -8.77
CA THR A 705 -5.87 -49.58 -8.14
C THR A 705 -5.47 -48.59 -9.19
N THR A 706 -5.96 -47.33 -9.12
CA THR A 706 -5.69 -46.30 -10.11
C THR A 706 -4.63 -45.30 -9.66
N PHE A 707 -3.91 -44.77 -10.65
CA PHE A 707 -2.86 -43.77 -10.42
C PHE A 707 -2.63 -42.92 -11.67
N ALA A 708 -2.06 -41.77 -11.50
CA ALA A 708 -1.74 -40.85 -12.60
C ALA A 708 -0.25 -40.87 -12.95
N ALA A 709 0.07 -40.74 -14.24
CA ALA A 709 1.41 -40.57 -14.75
C ALA A 709 1.36 -39.80 -16.09
N ALA A 710 2.21 -38.79 -16.29
CA ALA A 710 2.32 -38.01 -17.50
C ALA A 710 0.97 -37.52 -18.06
N GLY A 711 0.09 -37.06 -17.16
CA GLY A 711 -1.22 -36.47 -17.49
C GLY A 711 -2.32 -37.45 -17.86
N ALA A 712 -2.10 -38.77 -17.72
CA ALA A 712 -3.10 -39.81 -17.98
C ALA A 712 -3.35 -40.70 -16.74
N TRP A 713 -4.51 -41.36 -16.71
CA TRP A 713 -4.88 -42.31 -15.66
C TRP A 713 -4.54 -43.74 -16.06
N TYR A 714 -3.89 -44.44 -15.15
CA TYR A 714 -3.51 -45.85 -15.28
C TYR A 714 -4.09 -46.68 -14.15
N ALA A 715 -4.17 -47.97 -14.36
CA ALA A 715 -4.61 -48.93 -13.35
C ALA A 715 -3.76 -50.20 -13.35
N LEU A 716 -3.63 -50.77 -12.14
CA LEU A 716 -3.09 -52.12 -11.92
C LEU A 716 -4.14 -52.95 -11.25
N PRO A 717 -4.19 -54.29 -11.52
CA PRO A 717 -5.00 -55.19 -10.69
C PRO A 717 -4.58 -55.08 -9.24
N THR A 718 -5.53 -54.86 -8.33
CA THR A 718 -5.25 -54.64 -6.90
C THR A 718 -4.49 -55.82 -6.27
N SER A 719 -4.73 -57.05 -6.77
CA SER A 719 -4.01 -58.28 -6.33
C SER A 719 -2.49 -58.24 -6.55
N CYS A 720 -2.01 -57.40 -7.49
CA CYS A 720 -0.59 -57.25 -7.77
C CYS A 720 0.07 -56.18 -6.89
N VAL A 721 -0.68 -55.34 -6.22
CA VAL A 721 -0.17 -54.21 -5.45
C VAL A 721 0.11 -54.61 -3.99
N ILE A 722 1.20 -54.14 -3.42
CA ILE A 722 1.59 -54.34 -2.01
C ILE A 722 1.18 -53.09 -1.22
N GLU A 723 1.77 -51.96 -1.53
CA GLU A 723 1.46 -50.67 -0.92
C GLU A 723 2.07 -49.51 -1.75
N ALA A 724 1.66 -48.30 -1.41
CA ALA A 724 2.24 -47.07 -1.92
C ALA A 724 3.11 -46.40 -0.85
N VAL A 725 4.30 -45.93 -1.25
CA VAL A 725 5.26 -45.24 -0.39
C VAL A 725 5.68 -43.90 -0.97
N ASP A 726 6.22 -43.01 -0.13
CA ASP A 726 6.66 -41.66 -0.56
C ASP A 726 7.86 -41.78 -1.51
N SER A 727 7.84 -41.00 -2.61
CA SER A 727 8.95 -40.96 -3.57
C SER A 727 10.25 -40.44 -2.95
N LYS A 728 10.19 -39.68 -1.86
CA LYS A 728 11.36 -39.19 -1.12
C LYS A 728 12.22 -40.35 -0.54
N ALA A 729 11.64 -41.53 -0.37
CA ALA A 729 12.37 -42.71 0.05
C ALA A 729 13.25 -43.32 -1.05
N VAL A 730 13.11 -42.88 -2.30
CA VAL A 730 13.92 -43.41 -3.43
C VAL A 730 15.33 -42.85 -3.35
N GLN A 731 16.28 -43.79 -3.29
CA GLN A 731 17.70 -43.50 -3.41
C GLN A 731 18.11 -43.64 -4.88
N THR A 732 18.49 -42.51 -5.51
CA THR A 732 18.93 -42.48 -6.90
C THR A 732 20.24 -43.25 -7.09
N ILE A 733 20.31 -44.15 -8.08
CA ILE A 733 21.53 -44.85 -8.48
C ILE A 733 22.03 -44.26 -9.79
N THR A 734 23.14 -43.54 -9.74
CA THR A 734 23.71 -42.80 -10.88
C THR A 734 24.21 -43.69 -12.03
N THR A 735 24.41 -44.98 -11.77
CA THR A 735 24.91 -45.97 -12.74
C THR A 735 23.79 -46.75 -13.44
N ALA A 736 22.56 -46.63 -12.98
CA ALA A 736 21.41 -47.30 -13.59
C ALA A 736 20.82 -46.40 -14.69
N GLY A 737 20.88 -46.88 -15.95
CA GLY A 737 20.23 -46.22 -17.07
C GLY A 737 18.71 -46.31 -17.04
N PRO A 738 17.99 -45.53 -17.89
CA PRO A 738 16.52 -45.68 -18.03
C PRO A 738 16.08 -47.12 -18.29
N PRO A 739 14.97 -47.58 -17.72
CA PRO A 739 13.91 -46.82 -17.04
C PRO A 739 14.05 -46.68 -15.55
N TRP A 740 15.20 -47.01 -14.96
CA TRP A 740 15.37 -47.07 -13.50
C TRP A 740 15.48 -45.68 -12.86
N ALA A 741 14.65 -45.43 -11.87
CA ALA A 741 14.67 -44.17 -11.09
C ALA A 741 15.57 -44.28 -9.85
N GLY A 742 15.78 -45.50 -9.30
CA GLY A 742 16.57 -45.74 -8.12
C GLY A 742 16.18 -47.00 -7.38
N VAL A 743 16.41 -47.02 -6.07
CA VAL A 743 16.07 -48.12 -5.15
C VAL A 743 15.36 -47.57 -3.92
N ILE A 744 14.48 -48.36 -3.34
CA ILE A 744 13.86 -48.10 -2.04
C ILE A 744 14.12 -49.27 -1.10
N ILE A 745 14.35 -48.99 0.18
CA ILE A 745 14.43 -50.06 1.21
C ILE A 745 13.02 -50.33 1.72
N HIS A 746 12.53 -51.55 1.58
CA HIS A 746 11.24 -51.95 2.06
C HIS A 746 11.36 -53.30 2.79
N GLY A 747 10.97 -53.35 4.05
CA GLY A 747 11.28 -54.48 4.93
C GLY A 747 12.79 -54.71 4.99
N ASP A 748 13.24 -55.95 4.88
CA ASP A 748 14.66 -56.32 4.88
C ASP A 748 15.32 -56.32 3.50
N GLY A 749 14.67 -55.78 2.49
CA GLY A 749 15.15 -55.84 1.10
C GLY A 749 15.21 -54.50 0.33
N ALA A 750 16.14 -54.43 -0.62
CA ALA A 750 16.19 -53.33 -1.57
C ALA A 750 15.25 -53.63 -2.78
N VAL A 751 14.31 -52.73 -3.04
CA VAL A 751 13.35 -52.83 -4.12
C VAL A 751 13.74 -51.82 -5.23
N PRO A 752 13.97 -52.29 -6.48
CA PRO A 752 14.24 -51.45 -7.60
C PRO A 752 13.01 -50.63 -7.97
N VAL A 753 13.21 -49.35 -8.32
CA VAL A 753 12.13 -48.43 -8.72
C VAL A 753 12.31 -48.04 -10.18
N ALA A 754 11.26 -48.30 -10.98
CA ALA A 754 11.21 -47.88 -12.39
C ALA A 754 10.31 -46.66 -12.57
N ASP A 755 10.72 -45.74 -13.45
CA ASP A 755 9.91 -44.62 -13.88
C ASP A 755 8.93 -45.09 -14.99
N LEU A 756 7.63 -45.04 -14.69
CA LEU A 756 6.59 -45.46 -15.60
C LEU A 756 6.57 -44.66 -16.89
N SER A 757 6.85 -43.38 -16.82
CA SER A 757 6.88 -42.55 -18.05
C SER A 757 7.96 -43.02 -19.03
N LYS A 758 9.12 -43.41 -18.53
CA LYS A 758 10.23 -43.96 -19.31
C LYS A 758 9.88 -45.32 -19.90
N LEU A 759 9.17 -46.13 -19.17
CA LEU A 759 8.68 -47.43 -19.63
C LEU A 759 7.66 -47.31 -20.79
N LEU A 760 6.80 -46.27 -20.71
CA LEU A 760 5.75 -46.03 -21.72
C LEU A 760 6.20 -45.10 -22.84
N GLY A 761 7.43 -44.60 -22.81
CA GLY A 761 7.90 -43.63 -23.81
C GLY A 761 7.18 -42.29 -23.77
N LEU A 762 6.70 -41.88 -22.59
CA LEU A 762 5.95 -40.63 -22.33
C LEU A 762 6.89 -39.50 -21.90
N PRO A 763 6.43 -38.26 -21.88
CA PRO A 763 7.15 -37.16 -21.26
C PRO A 763 7.54 -37.47 -19.82
N ASN A 764 8.56 -36.77 -19.30
CA ASN A 764 8.97 -36.93 -17.91
C ASN A 764 7.80 -36.62 -16.97
N LEU A 765 7.77 -37.33 -15.82
CA LEU A 765 6.82 -37.05 -14.74
C LEU A 765 7.07 -35.62 -14.21
N GLU A 766 6.01 -34.82 -14.08
CA GLU A 766 6.14 -33.43 -13.66
C GLU A 766 6.44 -33.27 -12.15
N ASP A 767 5.85 -34.14 -11.30
CA ASP A 767 6.05 -34.12 -9.85
C ASP A 767 5.83 -35.52 -9.27
N PRO A 768 6.78 -36.44 -9.47
CA PRO A 768 6.62 -37.81 -8.99
C PRO A 768 6.62 -37.82 -7.46
N SER A 769 5.45 -38.10 -6.85
CA SER A 769 5.26 -38.03 -5.42
C SER A 769 5.13 -39.38 -4.72
N VAL A 770 4.90 -40.46 -5.49
CA VAL A 770 4.57 -41.80 -4.96
C VAL A 770 5.28 -42.88 -5.71
N VAL A 771 5.68 -43.91 -4.98
CA VAL A 771 6.15 -45.20 -5.52
C VAL A 771 5.13 -46.28 -5.16
N ILE A 772 4.55 -46.93 -6.16
CA ILE A 772 3.68 -48.13 -5.96
C ILE A 772 4.56 -49.36 -5.93
N LEU A 773 4.59 -50.06 -4.79
CA LEU A 773 5.24 -51.34 -4.63
C LEU A 773 4.31 -52.44 -5.09
N MET A 774 4.78 -53.26 -6.04
CA MET A 774 3.96 -54.33 -6.59
C MET A 774 4.68 -55.68 -6.65
N ARG A 775 3.91 -56.73 -6.61
CA ARG A 775 4.37 -58.12 -6.85
C ARG A 775 4.35 -58.37 -8.35
N LEU A 776 5.41 -58.91 -8.86
CA LEU A 776 5.49 -59.35 -10.24
C LEU A 776 5.22 -60.83 -10.36
N PRO A 777 4.37 -61.27 -11.33
CA PRO A 777 4.15 -62.68 -11.57
C PRO A 777 5.47 -63.43 -11.85
N GLY A 778 5.69 -64.56 -11.14
CA GLY A 778 6.91 -65.35 -11.31
C GLY A 778 8.20 -64.77 -10.69
N ARG A 779 8.13 -63.72 -9.87
CA ARG A 779 9.26 -63.14 -9.16
C ARG A 779 9.00 -62.97 -7.65
N GLU A 780 10.01 -63.38 -6.85
CA GLU A 780 9.93 -63.22 -5.39
C GLU A 780 10.15 -61.75 -4.95
N ARG A 781 10.96 -60.99 -5.69
CA ARG A 781 11.27 -59.59 -5.32
C ARG A 781 10.25 -58.61 -5.91
N PRO A 782 9.75 -57.69 -5.07
CA PRO A 782 8.84 -56.66 -5.54
C PRO A 782 9.53 -55.66 -6.48
N LEU A 783 8.70 -54.88 -7.21
CA LEU A 783 9.10 -53.77 -8.05
C LEU A 783 8.39 -52.49 -7.57
N GLY A 784 9.08 -51.34 -7.57
CA GLY A 784 8.49 -50.02 -7.39
C GLY A 784 8.21 -49.35 -8.72
N LEU A 785 7.03 -48.76 -8.87
CA LEU A 785 6.70 -47.88 -10.00
C LEU A 785 6.56 -46.46 -9.50
N LEU A 786 7.35 -45.55 -10.06
CA LEU A 786 7.27 -44.13 -9.73
C LEU A 786 6.14 -43.50 -10.54
N VAL A 787 5.22 -42.82 -9.81
CA VAL A 787 4.00 -42.19 -10.35
C VAL A 787 3.76 -40.79 -9.75
N GLU A 788 2.85 -40.00 -10.36
CA GLU A 788 2.56 -38.62 -9.92
C GLU A 788 1.55 -38.58 -8.77
N ALA A 789 0.45 -39.32 -8.89
CA ALA A 789 -0.63 -39.32 -7.88
C ALA A 789 -1.37 -40.63 -7.81
N LEU A 790 -2.00 -40.89 -6.67
CA LEU A 790 -2.89 -42.04 -6.46
C LEU A 790 -4.35 -41.66 -6.72
N GLY A 791 -5.10 -42.56 -7.33
CA GLY A 791 -6.54 -42.42 -7.52
C GLY A 791 -7.34 -43.35 -6.59
N ASP A 792 -8.63 -43.53 -6.91
CA ASP A 792 -9.50 -44.46 -6.21
C ASP A 792 -9.22 -45.93 -6.60
N ASN A 793 -9.74 -46.89 -5.81
CA ASN A 793 -9.67 -48.33 -6.11
C ASN A 793 -11.06 -48.84 -6.56
N PRO A 794 -11.41 -48.64 -7.85
CA PRO A 794 -12.71 -49.02 -8.39
C PRO A 794 -12.85 -50.56 -8.55
N GLU A 795 -14.05 -51.08 -8.33
CA GLU A 795 -14.50 -52.40 -8.81
C GLU A 795 -15.12 -52.19 -10.19
N VAL A 796 -14.56 -52.81 -11.22
CA VAL A 796 -14.99 -52.66 -12.61
C VAL A 796 -15.54 -53.96 -13.11
N PRO A 797 -16.77 -54.01 -13.69
CA PRO A 797 -17.31 -55.22 -14.31
C PRO A 797 -16.46 -55.63 -15.52
N ALA A 798 -16.21 -56.92 -15.71
CA ALA A 798 -15.38 -57.45 -16.79
C ALA A 798 -15.89 -57.09 -18.18
N ASP A 799 -17.18 -56.87 -18.36
CA ASP A 799 -17.83 -56.46 -19.59
C ASP A 799 -17.55 -55.01 -19.99
N ARG A 800 -17.02 -54.20 -19.08
CA ARG A 800 -16.62 -52.79 -19.33
C ARG A 800 -15.12 -52.62 -19.57
N LEU A 801 -14.40 -53.69 -19.66
CA LEU A 801 -12.99 -53.72 -20.04
C LEU A 801 -12.88 -53.94 -21.56
N LEU A 802 -12.28 -53.00 -22.26
CA LEU A 802 -12.05 -53.11 -23.73
C LEU A 802 -10.59 -53.41 -24.00
N PRO A 803 -10.26 -54.41 -24.83
CA PRO A 803 -8.86 -54.69 -25.20
C PRO A 803 -8.23 -53.57 -26.02
N VAL A 804 -6.98 -53.21 -25.73
CA VAL A 804 -6.20 -52.20 -26.41
C VAL A 804 -5.95 -52.56 -27.89
N SER A 805 -6.04 -53.83 -28.26
CA SER A 805 -5.93 -54.30 -29.66
C SER A 805 -6.87 -53.64 -30.66
N VAL A 806 -7.90 -52.91 -30.16
CA VAL A 806 -8.80 -52.10 -30.98
C VAL A 806 -8.14 -50.80 -31.46
N LEU A 807 -7.09 -50.31 -30.78
CA LEU A 807 -6.42 -49.03 -31.08
C LEU A 807 -5.00 -49.19 -31.65
N GLU A 808 -4.29 -50.28 -31.37
CA GLU A 808 -2.90 -50.47 -31.76
C GLU A 808 -2.62 -51.90 -32.24
N GLN A 809 -1.97 -52.03 -33.43
CA GLN A 809 -1.51 -53.32 -33.99
C GLN A 809 -0.16 -53.78 -33.39
N ARG A 810 0.35 -53.22 -32.32
CA ARG A 810 1.63 -53.62 -31.68
C ARG A 810 1.44 -54.63 -30.59
N GLN A 811 1.96 -55.85 -30.80
CA GLN A 811 1.95 -56.97 -29.83
C GLN A 811 2.78 -56.72 -28.56
N GLU A 812 3.55 -55.66 -28.50
CA GLU A 812 4.51 -55.36 -27.39
C GLU A 812 4.02 -54.27 -26.43
N SER A 813 2.77 -53.77 -26.59
CA SER A 813 2.26 -52.73 -25.67
C SER A 813 2.11 -53.24 -24.24
N LEU A 814 2.60 -52.40 -23.28
CA LEU A 814 2.38 -52.59 -21.83
C LEU A 814 0.90 -52.49 -21.45
N LEU A 815 0.13 -51.79 -22.25
CA LEU A 815 -1.29 -51.56 -22.05
C LEU A 815 -2.09 -52.71 -22.62
N VAL A 816 -2.99 -53.30 -21.82
CA VAL A 816 -3.74 -54.49 -22.21
C VAL A 816 -5.23 -54.21 -22.40
N GLU A 817 -5.81 -53.37 -21.55
CA GLU A 817 -7.23 -53.12 -21.50
C GLU A 817 -7.52 -51.67 -21.19
N PHE A 818 -8.68 -51.19 -21.60
CA PHE A 818 -9.24 -49.92 -21.17
C PHE A 818 -10.39 -50.19 -20.23
N ALA A 819 -10.40 -49.55 -19.09
CA ALA A 819 -11.58 -49.47 -18.25
C ALA A 819 -12.39 -48.24 -18.63
N ILE A 820 -13.54 -48.41 -19.24
CA ILE A 820 -14.52 -47.35 -19.43
C ILE A 820 -15.25 -47.18 -18.08
N GLN A 821 -14.96 -46.11 -17.38
CA GLN A 821 -15.68 -45.78 -16.17
C GLN A 821 -17.14 -45.44 -16.46
N PRO A 822 -18.09 -46.05 -15.75
CA PRO A 822 -19.45 -45.59 -15.73
C PRO A 822 -19.51 -44.37 -14.80
N VAL A 823 -19.97 -43.28 -15.34
CA VAL A 823 -20.54 -42.10 -14.68
C VAL A 823 -19.61 -40.96 -14.20
N ASN A 824 -19.77 -39.80 -14.82
CA ASN A 824 -19.44 -38.42 -14.40
C ASN A 824 -17.97 -38.00 -14.37
N VAL A 825 -17.07 -38.64 -15.06
CA VAL A 825 -15.82 -37.99 -15.41
C VAL A 825 -15.96 -37.44 -16.85
N LYS A 826 -15.95 -36.14 -16.98
CA LYS A 826 -15.72 -35.51 -18.28
C LYS A 826 -14.34 -36.00 -18.75
N ASP A 827 -14.32 -36.92 -19.73
CA ASP A 827 -13.15 -37.38 -20.47
C ASP A 827 -12.12 -38.30 -19.75
N GLY A 828 -12.54 -39.32 -19.01
CA GLY A 828 -11.63 -40.19 -18.28
C GLY A 828 -11.53 -41.63 -18.78
N LEU A 829 -10.62 -41.89 -19.73
CA LEU A 829 -10.18 -43.24 -20.05
C LEU A 829 -9.09 -43.66 -19.05
N VAL A 830 -9.24 -44.84 -18.38
CA VAL A 830 -8.22 -45.40 -17.52
C VAL A 830 -7.52 -46.58 -18.23
N LEU A 831 -6.20 -46.51 -18.35
CA LEU A 831 -5.38 -47.45 -19.09
C LEU A 831 -4.88 -48.55 -18.13
N VAL A 832 -5.23 -49.79 -18.36
CA VAL A 832 -4.80 -50.92 -17.51
C VAL A 832 -3.42 -51.43 -17.96
N VAL A 833 -2.48 -51.41 -17.02
CA VAL A 833 -1.10 -51.89 -17.18
C VAL A 833 -1.01 -53.39 -16.84
N ALA A 834 -0.46 -54.21 -17.73
CA ALA A 834 -0.25 -55.63 -17.49
C ALA A 834 1.01 -55.87 -16.67
N ALA A 835 0.85 -56.39 -15.47
CA ALA A 835 1.98 -56.72 -14.61
C ALA A 835 2.93 -57.75 -15.22
N GLU A 836 2.41 -58.69 -16.02
CA GLU A 836 3.19 -59.74 -16.73
C GLU A 836 4.10 -59.11 -17.79
N LYS A 837 3.62 -58.18 -18.55
CA LYS A 837 4.38 -57.49 -19.60
C LYS A 837 5.45 -56.55 -19.04
N LEU A 838 5.25 -56.00 -17.86
CA LEU A 838 6.29 -55.24 -17.14
C LEU A 838 7.53 -56.12 -16.87
N VAL A 839 7.31 -57.39 -16.49
CA VAL A 839 8.41 -58.34 -16.30
C VAL A 839 9.21 -58.55 -17.56
N THR A 840 8.55 -58.77 -18.68
CA THR A 840 9.18 -59.00 -19.97
C THR A 840 9.97 -57.79 -20.45
N GLN A 841 9.43 -56.58 -20.28
CA GLN A 841 10.06 -55.38 -20.75
C GLN A 841 11.24 -54.91 -19.84
N LEU A 842 11.11 -55.10 -18.55
CA LEU A 842 12.17 -54.70 -17.60
C LEU A 842 13.31 -55.72 -17.51
N PHE A 843 13.00 -57.01 -17.74
CA PHE A 843 13.92 -58.11 -17.46
C PHE A 843 14.06 -59.10 -18.60
N GLY A 844 13.25 -59.01 -19.64
CA GLY A 844 13.19 -59.94 -20.81
C GLY A 844 14.29 -59.76 -21.85
N GLY A 845 15.23 -58.88 -21.70
CA GLY A 845 16.33 -58.60 -22.64
C GLY A 845 17.59 -59.44 -22.46
N SER A 846 17.65 -60.42 -21.56
CA SER A 846 18.79 -61.31 -21.34
C SER A 846 18.37 -62.78 -21.46
N GLY A 847 18.65 -63.35 -22.66
CA GLY A 847 18.58 -64.80 -22.86
C GLY A 847 19.43 -65.54 -21.84
N VAL A 848 18.88 -66.62 -21.35
CA VAL A 848 19.47 -67.73 -20.58
C VAL A 848 21.01 -67.65 -20.48
N GLY A 849 21.54 -67.21 -19.36
CA GLY A 849 22.96 -67.34 -19.03
C GLY A 849 23.09 -67.46 -17.52
N ALA A 850 23.44 -68.61 -17.08
CA ALA A 850 23.62 -69.02 -15.69
C ALA A 850 24.55 -68.12 -14.91
N GLY A 851 24.15 -67.77 -13.73
CA GLY A 851 25.03 -67.54 -12.58
C GLY A 851 26.09 -66.45 -12.71
N THR A 852 25.78 -65.22 -12.35
CA THR A 852 26.80 -64.31 -11.77
C THR A 852 26.27 -63.76 -10.47
N SER A 853 26.84 -64.34 -9.39
CA SER A 853 26.75 -63.85 -8.03
C SER A 853 27.22 -62.38 -8.01
N VAL A 854 26.33 -61.48 -7.54
CA VAL A 854 26.70 -60.12 -7.15
C VAL A 854 27.70 -60.24 -6.00
N PRO A 855 28.89 -59.66 -6.06
CA PRO A 855 29.84 -59.65 -4.94
C PRO A 855 29.23 -58.85 -3.79
N ALA A 856 29.30 -59.46 -2.59
CA ALA A 856 28.94 -58.76 -1.34
C ALA A 856 29.85 -57.54 -1.12
N PRO A 857 29.36 -56.45 -0.55
CA PRO A 857 30.22 -55.30 -0.20
C PRO A 857 31.21 -55.72 0.87
N GLN A 858 32.50 -55.58 0.62
CA GLN A 858 33.56 -55.71 1.59
C GLN A 858 33.41 -54.63 2.66
N GLU A 859 33.29 -55.11 3.91
CA GLU A 859 33.47 -54.28 5.10
C GLU A 859 34.84 -53.56 5.05
N ARG A 860 34.83 -52.27 4.91
CA ARG A 860 35.99 -51.43 5.25
C ARG A 860 35.96 -51.19 6.76
N GLN A 861 36.83 -51.88 7.46
CA GLN A 861 37.25 -51.50 8.81
C GLN A 861 37.82 -50.08 8.77
N VAL A 862 37.24 -49.21 9.61
CA VAL A 862 37.79 -47.90 9.92
C VAL A 862 38.78 -48.10 11.05
N ALA A 863 40.02 -47.72 10.78
CA ALA A 863 41.06 -47.43 11.80
C ALA A 863 40.97 -45.93 12.15
#